data_8aedd07ca563bb9570fabc18acbe5242
#
_entry.id   8aedd07ca563bb9570fabc18acbe5242
#
_cell.length_a   1.000
_cell.length_b   1.000
_cell.length_c   1.000
_cell.angle_alpha   90.00
_cell.angle_beta   90.00
_cell.angle_gamma   90.00
#
_symmetry.space_group_name_H-M   'P 1'
#
loop_
_entity.id
_entity.type
_entity.pdbx_description
1 polymer ?
#
loop_
_entity_poly.entity_id
_entity_poly.type
_entity_poly.pdbx_seq_one_letter_code
_entity_poly.pdbx_strand_id
1 'polypeptide(L)'
;MTIGGSTGSASRSEGGQAQSQTKTALTRDQRFRRMSLRIICTSLLSWLLLGVYRGVILDPQTTVQGVLAAIPTGLAASYYDLILIASLSAATLILLFLVKASRLAAAAIVFLFYFAIMASLGWGFANINLVKILGEPFTFQWLVYGDFLQNADAKNAMGDALNARDVAILCGSSILVLTVGYAAGRLSHRLSAAGHRAFLIALVLCLGATLAGTGYHVRAEALPAAKIDNPIVYFVQSAWFSSTPVMLAIGAGADDPDVASVGERPPEASSFRALAPNAIKNVLIFMMESVPSKYIETFGGKYPVTPTIKSYAADSIRFDKIYAHAPSTHYSIFSLLTSMYNDISFYGMTSRYPYLPLESISNTLSKHNFRTGFFWSADSRFQRVDEFLLNKGLDVIQDYRGQKCATPTFKLSTEQWKNMDYNSDLCTAQSIIDWMNKDSEKPFFGIMFTAMTHYPYIAGSPMFSKMAPSARDIGPVHYVEDEKFNAYLNALKVGDTALGEILESLKQSGKLDSTLVVILGDHGEAFGEXGDYVHATAIYDENVHIPLVMINKHLFHDEVAHPVGGIIDVAPTIMDILGLXLPKEWQGXSLFSTQRSNKTFFFNPWAGSLFGYRDNDRKVIFNATTGKVEEYDLKADPEERTNLFKEDAGGRTALLQPITGWVQSQKRRIANLVTQASQAAGHCTATTLEIDAAGTDYQGPPRVDVFVDGNRLAEIAVQGKNSTASTAETRVAEMKEAAADARPFRIDLSGVPNPKSIEIRYVNDQWAGDGLPGDRNLFIKSIKVNGQLVPNSKLHVDEQSHGYTDDSGTAMYTNGSLWVSGPFIEGCM
;
A
#
# COMPACT_ATOMS: atom_id res chain seq x y z
N MET A 1 -46.31 -80.44 43.14
CA MET A 1 -45.75 -81.66 43.84
C MET A 1 -44.43 -81.18 44.44
N THR A 2 -44.53 -80.92 45.67
CA THR A 2 -43.86 -81.60 46.81
C THR A 2 -42.38 -81.54 46.82
N ILE A 3 -41.90 -80.86 47.71
CA ILE A 3 -41.36 -81.10 49.08
C ILE A 3 -39.85 -80.94 49.00
N GLY A 4 -39.14 -80.22 49.70
CA GLY A 4 -38.93 -80.06 51.14
C GLY A 4 -37.47 -79.81 51.38
N GLY A 5 -37.11 -78.96 52.22
CA GLY A 5 -36.52 -79.18 53.51
C GLY A 5 -35.01 -78.96 53.54
N SER A 6 -34.67 -78.06 54.19
CA SER A 6 -34.01 -77.92 55.49
C SER A 6 -32.47 -77.74 55.50
N THR A 7 -32.11 -76.74 56.20
CA THR A 7 -31.02 -76.57 57.17
C THR A 7 -29.56 -76.55 56.76
N GLY A 8 -28.91 -75.47 57.11
CA GLY A 8 -27.72 -75.68 57.84
C GLY A 8 -26.57 -74.68 57.64
N SER A 9 -26.32 -73.88 58.62
CA SER A 9 -25.09 -73.37 59.17
C SER A 9 -24.15 -72.49 58.43
N ALA A 10 -23.84 -71.41 59.11
CA ALA A 10 -22.87 -70.32 58.96
C ALA A 10 -21.48 -70.68 58.47
N SER A 11 -20.92 -69.74 57.68
CA SER A 11 -19.50 -69.43 57.83
C SER A 11 -19.24 -67.97 57.25
N ARG A 12 -18.53 -67.27 58.08
CA ARG A 12 -18.01 -65.91 57.82
C ARG A 12 -17.22 -65.83 56.50
N SER A 13 -17.39 -64.73 55.73
CA SER A 13 -16.37 -64.24 54.82
C SER A 13 -16.46 -62.74 54.83
N GLU A 14 -15.31 -62.18 55.10
CA GLU A 14 -15.02 -60.71 55.18
C GLU A 14 -15.46 -60.02 53.95
N GLY A 15 -16.29 -58.97 54.03
CA GLY A 15 -16.69 -58.05 52.99
C GLY A 15 -15.66 -57.01 52.81
N GLY A 16 -14.98 -57.03 51.66
CA GLY A 16 -14.16 -55.87 51.23
C GLY A 16 -15.08 -54.71 50.86
N GLN A 17 -15.12 -53.71 51.68
CA GLN A 17 -15.72 -52.40 51.29
C GLN A 17 -14.88 -51.79 50.19
N ALA A 18 -15.34 -51.83 48.96
CA ALA A 18 -14.88 -50.96 47.92
C ALA A 18 -15.28 -49.56 48.35
N GLN A 19 -14.30 -48.76 48.85
CA GLN A 19 -14.46 -47.34 49.04
C GLN A 19 -14.58 -46.71 47.65
N SER A 20 -15.80 -46.48 47.23
CA SER A 20 -16.09 -45.48 46.14
C SER A 20 -15.58 -44.15 46.67
N GLN A 21 -14.42 -43.74 46.19
CA GLN A 21 -13.95 -42.36 46.38
C GLN A 21 -14.93 -41.44 45.62
N THR A 22 -15.98 -41.03 46.31
CA THR A 22 -16.80 -39.91 45.86
C THR A 22 -15.88 -38.71 45.77
N LYS A 23 -15.58 -38.24 44.52
CA LYS A 23 -14.87 -36.98 44.29
C LYS A 23 -15.74 -35.89 44.91
N THR A 24 -15.36 -35.46 46.13
CA THR A 24 -16.04 -34.35 46.80
C THR A 24 -15.95 -33.10 45.93
N ALA A 25 -17.09 -32.54 45.58
CA ALA A 25 -17.16 -31.32 44.76
C ALA A 25 -16.50 -30.16 45.52
N LEU A 26 -15.58 -29.45 44.83
CA LEU A 26 -14.87 -28.29 45.39
C LEU A 26 -15.88 -27.25 45.88
N THR A 27 -15.60 -26.66 47.05
CA THR A 27 -16.37 -25.52 47.54
C THR A 27 -16.18 -24.30 46.63
N ARG A 28 -17.05 -23.29 46.78
CA ARG A 28 -16.96 -22.03 46.00
C ARG A 28 -15.58 -21.37 46.15
N ASP A 29 -15.08 -21.33 47.36
CA ASP A 29 -13.79 -20.69 47.66
C ASP A 29 -12.62 -21.52 47.14
N GLN A 30 -12.71 -22.85 47.20
CA GLN A 30 -11.68 -23.70 46.60
C GLN A 30 -11.63 -23.56 45.09
N ARG A 31 -12.79 -23.44 44.44
CA ARG A 31 -12.86 -23.18 42.99
C ARG A 31 -12.23 -21.83 42.63
N PHE A 32 -12.56 -20.79 43.40
CA PHE A 32 -12.00 -19.44 43.15
C PHE A 32 -10.48 -19.47 43.30
N ARG A 33 -9.96 -20.09 44.37
CA ARG A 33 -8.50 -20.21 44.59
C ARG A 33 -7.84 -20.96 43.42
N ARG A 34 -8.47 -22.02 42.97
CA ARG A 34 -7.95 -22.82 41.85
C ARG A 34 -7.88 -21.97 40.56
N MET A 35 -8.95 -21.23 40.28
CA MET A 35 -8.99 -20.38 39.08
C MET A 35 -8.04 -19.21 39.20
N SER A 36 -7.95 -18.58 40.36
CA SER A 36 -7.04 -17.43 40.54
C SER A 36 -5.57 -17.85 40.36
N LEU A 37 -5.18 -19.01 40.89
CA LEU A 37 -3.81 -19.48 40.69
C LEU A 37 -3.52 -19.81 39.23
N ARG A 38 -4.50 -20.35 38.51
CA ARG A 38 -4.39 -20.59 37.08
C ARG A 38 -4.15 -19.27 36.34
N ILE A 39 -5.00 -18.25 36.62
CA ILE A 39 -4.91 -16.94 35.98
C ILE A 39 -3.53 -16.32 36.22
N ILE A 40 -3.09 -16.31 37.50
CA ILE A 40 -1.83 -15.68 37.88
C ILE A 40 -0.64 -16.36 37.21
N CYS A 41 -0.55 -17.68 37.25
CA CYS A 41 0.59 -18.39 36.65
C CYS A 41 0.59 -18.28 35.13
N THR A 42 -0.60 -18.32 34.53
CA THR A 42 -0.75 -18.07 33.08
C THR A 42 -0.25 -16.67 32.72
N SER A 43 -0.64 -15.66 33.49
CA SER A 43 -0.28 -14.27 33.28
C SER A 43 1.22 -14.05 33.40
N LEU A 44 1.82 -14.59 34.45
CA LEU A 44 3.27 -14.46 34.67
C LEU A 44 4.06 -15.07 33.52
N LEU A 45 3.67 -16.29 33.11
CA LEU A 45 4.36 -16.96 32.00
C LEU A 45 4.14 -16.20 30.68
N SER A 46 2.93 -15.68 30.45
CA SER A 46 2.62 -14.92 29.24
C SER A 46 3.43 -13.63 29.17
N TRP A 47 3.56 -12.94 30.34
CA TRP A 47 4.42 -11.74 30.38
C TRP A 47 5.88 -12.11 30.13
N LEU A 48 6.37 -13.22 30.68
CA LEU A 48 7.75 -13.67 30.41
C LEU A 48 7.97 -13.91 28.92
N LEU A 49 7.00 -14.55 28.25
CA LEU A 49 7.09 -14.81 26.80
C LEU A 49 7.04 -13.51 26.00
N LEU A 50 6.15 -12.57 26.38
CA LEU A 50 6.10 -11.26 25.71
C LEU A 50 7.42 -10.49 25.93
N GLY A 51 8.04 -10.64 27.09
CA GLY A 51 9.37 -10.10 27.37
C GLY A 51 10.43 -10.68 26.45
N VAL A 52 10.38 -11.99 26.20
CA VAL A 52 11.28 -12.64 25.23
C VAL A 52 11.07 -12.01 23.84
N TYR A 53 9.79 -11.91 23.40
CA TYR A 53 9.47 -11.29 22.09
C TYR A 53 9.99 -9.85 22.03
N ARG A 54 9.82 -9.10 23.12
CA ARG A 54 10.31 -7.71 23.23
C ARG A 54 11.83 -7.64 23.11
N GLY A 55 12.53 -8.59 23.75
CA GLY A 55 13.99 -8.67 23.66
C GLY A 55 14.46 -8.88 22.22
N VAL A 56 13.75 -9.74 21.47
CA VAL A 56 14.07 -9.99 20.07
C VAL A 56 13.81 -8.74 19.20
N ILE A 57 12.77 -7.95 19.53
CA ILE A 57 12.47 -6.70 18.80
C ILE A 57 13.58 -5.67 19.05
N LEU A 58 14.04 -5.56 20.30
CA LEU A 58 15.07 -4.58 20.67
C LEU A 58 16.45 -4.94 20.11
N ASP A 59 16.77 -6.23 20.12
CA ASP A 59 18.07 -6.75 19.68
C ASP A 59 17.82 -8.04 18.87
N PRO A 60 17.56 -7.94 17.57
CA PRO A 60 17.24 -9.09 16.74
C PRO A 60 18.34 -10.14 16.73
N GLN A 61 18.02 -11.34 17.18
CA GLN A 61 18.95 -12.47 17.29
C GLN A 61 18.47 -13.66 16.47
N THR A 62 19.38 -14.32 15.80
CA THR A 62 19.08 -15.50 14.99
C THR A 62 19.44 -16.82 15.69
N THR A 63 20.20 -16.75 16.78
CA THR A 63 20.65 -17.94 17.54
C THR A 63 19.88 -18.05 18.85
N VAL A 64 19.76 -19.28 19.34
CA VAL A 64 19.12 -19.56 20.65
C VAL A 64 19.86 -18.84 21.78
N GLN A 65 21.19 -18.85 21.72
CA GLN A 65 22.01 -18.19 22.74
C GLN A 65 21.79 -16.69 22.76
N GLY A 66 21.69 -16.07 21.58
CA GLY A 66 21.40 -14.64 21.45
C GLY A 66 20.02 -14.28 21.99
N VAL A 67 18.99 -15.10 21.68
CA VAL A 67 17.64 -14.89 22.22
C VAL A 67 17.66 -14.96 23.74
N LEU A 68 18.35 -15.95 24.32
CA LEU A 68 18.45 -16.08 25.78
C LEU A 68 19.13 -14.88 26.42
N ALA A 69 20.17 -14.34 25.76
CA ALA A 69 20.88 -13.15 26.22
C ALA A 69 20.01 -11.89 26.18
N ALA A 70 19.03 -11.82 25.28
CA ALA A 70 18.12 -10.68 25.12
C ALA A 70 16.95 -10.69 26.11
N ILE A 71 16.71 -11.80 26.84
CA ILE A 71 15.58 -11.90 27.77
C ILE A 71 15.59 -10.80 28.86
N PRO A 72 16.70 -10.54 29.59
CA PRO A 72 16.67 -9.52 30.62
C PRO A 72 16.32 -8.13 30.09
N THR A 73 16.87 -7.75 28.94
CA THR A 73 16.57 -6.47 28.29
C THR A 73 15.08 -6.40 27.90
N GLY A 74 14.56 -7.49 27.32
CA GLY A 74 13.15 -7.54 26.92
C GLY A 74 12.21 -7.43 28.11
N LEU A 75 12.50 -8.12 29.21
CA LEU A 75 11.70 -8.03 30.45
C LEU A 75 11.77 -6.62 31.04
N ALA A 76 12.93 -6.01 31.07
CA ALA A 76 13.11 -4.64 31.57
C ALA A 76 12.34 -3.62 30.71
N ALA A 77 12.19 -3.90 29.40
CA ALA A 77 11.50 -3.01 28.47
C ALA A 77 10.00 -3.32 28.31
N SER A 78 9.48 -4.35 28.98
CA SER A 78 8.10 -4.84 28.77
C SER A 78 7.06 -4.16 29.68
N TYR A 79 7.25 -2.90 29.99
CA TYR A 79 6.38 -2.13 30.89
C TYR A 79 4.92 -2.14 30.40
N TYR A 80 4.69 -1.82 29.13
CA TYR A 80 3.32 -1.74 28.59
C TYR A 80 2.67 -3.13 28.45
N ASP A 81 3.47 -4.14 28.16
CA ASP A 81 2.97 -5.54 28.12
C ASP A 81 2.56 -5.99 29.52
N LEU A 82 3.35 -5.62 30.53
CA LEU A 82 3.05 -5.93 31.94
C LEU A 82 1.77 -5.23 32.40
N ILE A 83 1.59 -3.95 32.04
CA ILE A 83 0.36 -3.20 32.35
C ILE A 83 -0.86 -3.91 31.76
N LEU A 84 -0.79 -4.28 30.47
CA LEU A 84 -1.92 -4.95 29.81
C LEU A 84 -2.27 -6.27 30.48
N ILE A 85 -1.26 -7.13 30.70
CA ILE A 85 -1.45 -8.46 31.32
C ILE A 85 -1.98 -8.31 32.76
N ALA A 86 -1.41 -7.38 33.54
CA ALA A 86 -1.83 -7.15 34.89
C ALA A 86 -3.28 -6.65 34.99
N SER A 87 -3.63 -5.70 34.08
CA SER A 87 -4.99 -5.14 34.01
C SER A 87 -6.01 -6.23 33.64
N LEU A 88 -5.69 -7.03 32.63
CA LEU A 88 -6.54 -8.14 32.20
C LEU A 88 -6.72 -9.17 33.34
N SER A 89 -5.64 -9.49 34.01
CA SER A 89 -5.65 -10.44 35.13
C SER A 89 -6.49 -9.93 36.31
N ALA A 90 -6.28 -8.66 36.68
CA ALA A 90 -7.04 -8.02 37.77
C ALA A 90 -8.53 -7.98 37.44
N ALA A 91 -8.90 -7.57 36.23
CA ALA A 91 -10.30 -7.55 35.79
C ALA A 91 -10.91 -8.95 35.85
N THR A 92 -10.16 -9.95 35.36
CA THR A 92 -10.62 -11.35 35.38
C THR A 92 -10.84 -11.85 36.81
N LEU A 93 -9.90 -11.57 37.73
CA LEU A 93 -10.00 -11.99 39.12
C LEU A 93 -11.18 -11.32 39.84
N ILE A 94 -11.41 -10.04 39.58
CA ILE A 94 -12.57 -9.29 40.12
C ILE A 94 -13.86 -9.93 39.60
N LEU A 95 -13.96 -10.18 38.30
CA LEU A 95 -15.17 -10.81 37.71
C LEU A 95 -15.38 -12.19 38.28
N LEU A 96 -14.36 -13.02 38.43
CA LEU A 96 -14.45 -14.36 39.02
C LEU A 96 -14.90 -14.29 40.48
N PHE A 97 -14.43 -13.31 41.22
CA PHE A 97 -14.87 -13.10 42.60
C PHE A 97 -16.36 -12.77 42.65
N LEU A 98 -16.84 -11.90 41.75
CA LEU A 98 -18.25 -11.49 41.72
C LEU A 98 -19.17 -12.64 41.32
N VAL A 99 -18.73 -13.51 40.38
CA VAL A 99 -19.57 -14.60 39.86
C VAL A 99 -19.22 -15.99 40.44
N LYS A 100 -18.52 -16.04 41.56
CA LYS A 100 -18.00 -17.30 42.11
C LYS A 100 -19.07 -18.35 42.42
N ALA A 101 -20.33 -17.92 42.54
CA ALA A 101 -21.47 -18.80 42.74
C ALA A 101 -21.91 -19.53 41.45
N SER A 102 -21.66 -18.93 40.30
CA SER A 102 -22.09 -19.49 38.99
C SER A 102 -20.93 -20.19 38.29
N ARG A 103 -21.06 -21.51 38.10
CA ARG A 103 -20.04 -22.30 37.39
C ARG A 103 -19.94 -21.91 35.91
N LEU A 104 -21.09 -21.63 35.28
CA LEU A 104 -21.16 -21.29 33.87
C LEU A 104 -20.52 -19.93 33.63
N ALA A 105 -20.87 -18.91 34.44
CA ALA A 105 -20.29 -17.58 34.33
C ALA A 105 -18.78 -17.61 34.56
N ALA A 106 -18.33 -18.34 35.57
CA ALA A 106 -16.90 -18.50 35.85
C ALA A 106 -16.16 -19.17 34.69
N ALA A 107 -16.73 -20.18 34.08
CA ALA A 107 -16.13 -20.87 32.93
C ALA A 107 -16.04 -19.93 31.71
N ALA A 108 -17.09 -19.14 31.48
CA ALA A 108 -17.09 -18.15 30.38
C ALA A 108 -16.00 -17.10 30.58
N ILE A 109 -15.86 -16.58 31.78
CA ILE A 109 -14.82 -15.56 32.10
C ILE A 109 -13.41 -16.14 31.91
N VAL A 110 -13.19 -17.38 32.39
CA VAL A 110 -11.90 -18.06 32.19
C VAL A 110 -11.62 -18.30 30.71
N PHE A 111 -12.64 -18.69 29.95
CA PHE A 111 -12.49 -18.85 28.50
C PHE A 111 -12.09 -17.54 27.82
N LEU A 112 -12.78 -16.43 28.13
CA LEU A 112 -12.48 -15.11 27.57
C LEU A 112 -11.07 -14.67 27.97
N PHE A 113 -10.65 -14.94 29.20
CA PHE A 113 -9.29 -14.63 29.63
C PHE A 113 -8.26 -15.37 28.78
N TYR A 114 -8.44 -16.69 28.61
CA TYR A 114 -7.48 -17.46 27.80
C TYR A 114 -7.50 -17.01 26.34
N PHE A 115 -8.66 -16.69 25.82
CA PHE A 115 -8.76 -16.14 24.45
C PHE A 115 -7.95 -14.86 24.33
N ALA A 116 -8.11 -13.92 25.28
CA ALA A 116 -7.37 -12.66 25.28
C ALA A 116 -5.86 -12.86 25.44
N ILE A 117 -5.46 -13.82 26.30
CA ILE A 117 -4.05 -14.16 26.47
C ILE A 117 -3.46 -14.76 25.20
N MET A 118 -4.17 -15.67 24.56
CA MET A 118 -3.69 -16.29 23.30
C MET A 118 -3.59 -15.23 22.19
N ALA A 119 -4.57 -14.33 22.12
CA ALA A 119 -4.54 -13.21 21.16
C ALA A 119 -3.34 -12.29 21.44
N SER A 120 -3.07 -12.01 22.72
CA SER A 120 -1.92 -11.17 23.11
C SER A 120 -0.58 -11.81 22.72
N LEU A 121 -0.45 -13.12 22.95
CA LEU A 121 0.77 -13.84 22.58
C LEU A 121 0.93 -13.90 21.06
N GLY A 122 -0.17 -14.20 20.34
CA GLY A 122 -0.13 -14.29 18.88
C GLY A 122 0.24 -12.96 18.25
N TRP A 123 -0.43 -11.89 18.68
CA TRP A 123 -0.15 -10.55 18.16
C TRP A 123 1.25 -10.08 18.57
N GLY A 124 1.65 -10.32 19.82
CA GLY A 124 3.00 -9.99 20.30
C GLY A 124 4.09 -10.70 19.52
N PHE A 125 3.86 -11.97 19.16
CA PHE A 125 4.79 -12.74 18.34
C PHE A 125 4.86 -12.17 16.90
N ALA A 126 3.70 -11.97 16.28
CA ALA A 126 3.63 -11.38 14.92
C ALA A 126 4.30 -10.01 14.87
N ASN A 127 4.21 -9.25 15.96
CA ASN A 127 4.80 -7.92 16.07
C ASN A 127 6.32 -7.93 15.89
N ILE A 128 7.00 -9.05 16.15
CA ILE A 128 8.45 -9.16 15.92
C ILE A 128 8.77 -8.85 14.46
N ASN A 129 8.07 -9.53 13.56
CA ASN A 129 8.30 -9.34 12.12
C ASN A 129 7.71 -8.03 11.61
N LEU A 130 6.56 -7.60 12.16
CA LEU A 130 5.93 -6.34 11.76
C LEU A 130 6.83 -5.14 12.10
N VAL A 131 7.38 -5.08 13.31
CA VAL A 131 8.27 -3.98 13.69
C VAL A 131 9.58 -4.03 12.88
N LYS A 132 10.05 -5.23 12.55
CA LYS A 132 11.24 -5.39 11.72
C LYS A 132 11.02 -4.82 10.32
N ILE A 133 9.83 -4.99 9.75
CA ILE A 133 9.51 -4.55 8.38
C ILE A 133 9.04 -3.09 8.36
N LEU A 134 8.08 -2.75 9.24
CA LEU A 134 7.40 -1.46 9.22
C LEU A 134 8.07 -0.40 10.11
N GLY A 135 9.01 -0.81 10.98
CA GLY A 135 9.62 0.09 11.95
C GLY A 135 8.75 0.37 13.18
N GLU A 136 7.49 -0.05 13.15
CA GLU A 136 6.53 0.21 14.23
C GLU A 136 5.49 -0.92 14.28
N PRO A 137 4.69 -1.01 15.36
CA PRO A 137 3.59 -1.97 15.41
C PRO A 137 2.53 -1.68 14.34
N PHE A 138 1.82 -2.70 13.91
CA PHE A 138 0.78 -2.59 12.88
C PHE A 138 -0.31 -1.60 13.32
N THR A 139 -0.66 -0.66 12.43
CA THR A 139 -1.72 0.32 12.69
C THR A 139 -3.00 -0.04 11.93
N PHE A 140 -4.11 0.53 12.37
CA PHE A 140 -5.42 0.38 11.70
C PHE A 140 -5.34 0.89 10.26
N GLN A 141 -4.57 1.94 10.02
CA GLN A 141 -4.46 2.56 8.69
C GLN A 141 -3.93 1.59 7.63
N TRP A 142 -3.09 0.64 8.04
CA TRP A 142 -2.58 -0.38 7.12
C TRP A 142 -3.69 -1.27 6.55
N LEU A 143 -4.80 -1.45 7.27
CA LEU A 143 -5.94 -2.21 6.75
C LEU A 143 -6.63 -1.50 5.59
N VAL A 144 -6.50 -0.17 5.53
CA VAL A 144 -7.11 0.65 4.49
C VAL A 144 -6.16 0.82 3.30
N TYR A 145 -4.85 0.69 3.54
CA TYR A 145 -3.84 0.90 2.51
C TYR A 145 -3.92 -0.21 1.44
N GLY A 146 -4.29 0.19 0.22
CA GLY A 146 -4.22 -0.67 -0.96
C GLY A 146 -5.01 -1.97 -0.89
N ASP A 147 -6.13 -1.99 -0.15
CA ASP A 147 -6.84 -3.25 0.05
C ASP A 147 -5.89 -4.34 0.57
N PHE A 148 -5.21 -4.03 1.65
CA PHE A 148 -4.09 -4.79 2.22
C PHE A 148 -4.27 -6.30 2.12
N LEU A 149 -5.46 -6.80 2.45
CA LEU A 149 -5.71 -8.26 2.45
C LEU A 149 -5.87 -8.85 1.04
N GLN A 150 -5.99 -8.01 0.01
CA GLN A 150 -6.14 -8.47 -1.37
C GLN A 150 -4.89 -8.22 -2.20
N ASN A 151 -4.04 -7.32 -1.75
CA ASN A 151 -2.83 -6.92 -2.45
C ASN A 151 -1.80 -8.07 -2.47
N ALA A 152 -1.22 -8.33 -3.63
CA ALA A 152 -0.23 -9.39 -3.81
C ALA A 152 1.03 -9.17 -2.95
N ASP A 153 1.47 -7.92 -2.85
CA ASP A 153 2.67 -7.58 -2.07
C ASP A 153 2.44 -7.80 -0.57
N ALA A 154 1.26 -7.44 -0.08
CA ALA A 154 0.88 -7.68 1.31
C ALA A 154 0.82 -9.19 1.59
N LYS A 155 0.26 -9.98 0.66
CA LYS A 155 0.22 -11.46 0.80
C LYS A 155 1.62 -12.04 0.81
N ASN A 156 2.50 -11.56 -0.05
CA ASN A 156 3.90 -12.01 -0.12
C ASN A 156 4.65 -11.64 1.18
N ALA A 157 4.46 -10.40 1.66
CA ALA A 157 5.08 -9.95 2.91
C ALA A 157 4.57 -10.77 4.10
N MET A 158 3.27 -11.09 4.13
CA MET A 158 2.69 -11.96 5.16
C MET A 158 3.26 -13.38 5.08
N GLY A 159 3.44 -13.90 3.88
CA GLY A 159 4.04 -15.22 3.65
C GLY A 159 5.49 -15.27 4.15
N ASP A 160 6.25 -14.22 3.89
CA ASP A 160 7.63 -14.09 4.39
C ASP A 160 7.66 -13.98 5.92
N ALA A 161 6.64 -13.36 6.49
CA ALA A 161 6.55 -13.13 7.95
C ALA A 161 6.06 -14.34 8.73
N LEU A 162 5.43 -15.33 8.09
CA LEU A 162 4.81 -16.48 8.75
C LEU A 162 5.30 -17.79 8.14
N ASN A 163 6.43 -18.26 8.60
CA ASN A 163 6.96 -19.54 8.16
C ASN A 163 6.60 -20.68 9.15
N ALA A 164 6.84 -21.90 8.74
CA ALA A 164 6.49 -23.10 9.56
C ALA A 164 7.16 -23.10 10.94
N ARG A 165 8.39 -22.59 11.03
CA ARG A 165 9.11 -22.47 12.30
C ARG A 165 8.38 -21.51 13.25
N ASP A 166 7.91 -20.36 12.74
CA ASP A 166 7.23 -19.36 13.55
C ASP A 166 5.89 -19.90 14.08
N VAL A 167 5.15 -20.61 13.23
CA VAL A 167 3.91 -21.28 13.64
C VAL A 167 4.19 -22.30 14.76
N ALA A 168 5.26 -23.09 14.63
CA ALA A 168 5.65 -24.07 15.64
C ALA A 168 6.00 -23.42 16.97
N ILE A 169 6.72 -22.28 16.95
CA ILE A 169 7.08 -21.53 18.16
C ILE A 169 5.82 -21.01 18.85
N LEU A 170 4.90 -20.44 18.10
CA LEU A 170 3.67 -19.88 18.65
C LEU A 170 2.78 -20.98 19.23
N CYS A 171 2.64 -22.11 18.54
CA CYS A 171 1.89 -23.26 19.04
C CYS A 171 2.53 -23.82 20.33
N GLY A 172 3.85 -23.96 20.33
CA GLY A 172 4.60 -24.43 21.51
C GLY A 172 4.43 -23.50 22.71
N SER A 173 4.53 -22.19 22.48
CA SER A 173 4.31 -21.17 23.52
C SER A 173 2.89 -21.26 24.09
N SER A 174 1.90 -21.41 23.24
CA SER A 174 0.50 -21.50 23.62
C SER A 174 0.24 -22.75 24.46
N ILE A 175 0.74 -23.90 24.01
CA ILE A 175 0.62 -25.17 24.74
C ILE A 175 1.28 -25.07 26.13
N LEU A 176 2.46 -24.45 26.18
CA LEU A 176 3.20 -24.27 27.45
C LEU A 176 2.37 -23.43 28.43
N VAL A 177 1.79 -22.31 27.98
CA VAL A 177 0.99 -21.42 28.81
C VAL A 177 -0.25 -22.16 29.35
N LEU A 178 -0.94 -22.89 28.49
CA LEU A 178 -2.14 -23.65 28.88
C LEU A 178 -1.78 -24.76 29.89
N THR A 179 -0.67 -25.47 29.66
CA THR A 179 -0.21 -26.56 30.53
C THR A 179 0.20 -26.04 31.90
N VAL A 180 0.97 -24.96 31.96
CA VAL A 180 1.41 -24.35 33.23
C VAL A 180 0.20 -23.85 34.02
N GLY A 181 -0.73 -23.16 33.36
CA GLY A 181 -1.95 -22.69 34.00
C GLY A 181 -2.77 -23.84 34.59
N TYR A 182 -2.94 -24.92 33.83
CA TYR A 182 -3.67 -26.10 34.27
C TYR A 182 -2.98 -26.76 35.50
N ALA A 183 -1.66 -26.95 35.43
CA ALA A 183 -0.86 -27.54 36.51
C ALA A 183 -0.94 -26.68 37.78
N ALA A 184 -0.83 -25.36 37.65
CA ALA A 184 -0.95 -24.43 38.77
C ALA A 184 -2.31 -24.58 39.46
N GLY A 185 -3.37 -24.67 38.67
CA GLY A 185 -4.71 -24.91 39.22
C GLY A 185 -4.81 -26.24 39.98
N ARG A 186 -4.17 -27.29 39.47
CA ARG A 186 -4.15 -28.60 40.15
C ARG A 186 -3.40 -28.52 41.48
N LEU A 187 -2.31 -27.74 41.57
CA LEU A 187 -1.50 -27.60 42.78
C LEU A 187 -2.16 -26.72 43.84
N SER A 188 -3.23 -25.99 43.51
CA SER A 188 -3.88 -25.02 44.40
C SER A 188 -4.39 -25.66 45.70
N HIS A 189 -4.68 -26.98 45.71
CA HIS A 189 -5.14 -27.67 46.88
C HIS A 189 -4.08 -27.76 47.98
N ARG A 190 -2.80 -27.57 47.63
CA ARG A 190 -1.69 -27.56 48.60
C ARG A 190 -1.59 -26.22 49.37
N LEU A 191 -2.33 -25.21 48.94
CA LEU A 191 -2.30 -23.91 49.61
C LEU A 191 -3.48 -23.73 50.53
N SER A 192 -3.20 -23.42 51.80
CA SER A 192 -4.23 -22.99 52.76
C SER A 192 -4.81 -21.66 52.34
N ALA A 193 -5.98 -21.29 52.91
CA ALA A 193 -6.59 -19.98 52.66
C ALA A 193 -5.67 -18.83 53.06
N ALA A 194 -4.97 -18.97 54.20
CA ALA A 194 -4.00 -17.97 54.65
C ALA A 194 -2.78 -17.89 53.70
N GLY A 195 -2.30 -19.07 53.27
CA GLY A 195 -1.17 -19.13 52.33
C GLY A 195 -1.52 -18.49 50.98
N HIS A 196 -2.74 -18.68 50.52
CA HIS A 196 -3.20 -18.06 49.28
C HIS A 196 -3.28 -16.54 49.37
N ARG A 197 -3.77 -16.01 50.54
CA ARG A 197 -3.82 -14.56 50.74
C ARG A 197 -2.42 -13.97 50.84
N ALA A 198 -1.51 -14.63 51.58
CA ALA A 198 -0.13 -14.18 51.65
C ALA A 198 0.56 -14.16 50.28
N PHE A 199 0.30 -15.19 49.46
CA PHE A 199 0.80 -15.25 48.06
C PHE A 199 0.27 -14.08 47.24
N LEU A 200 -1.01 -13.75 47.33
CA LEU A 200 -1.59 -12.62 46.59
C LEU A 200 -0.97 -11.29 47.02
N ILE A 201 -0.80 -11.07 48.31
CA ILE A 201 -0.17 -9.84 48.83
C ILE A 201 1.27 -9.73 48.29
N ALA A 202 2.04 -10.81 48.42
CA ALA A 202 3.41 -10.84 47.91
C ALA A 202 3.47 -10.54 46.41
N LEU A 203 2.52 -11.12 45.66
CA LEU A 203 2.43 -10.90 44.22
C LEU A 203 2.15 -9.44 43.88
N VAL A 204 1.20 -8.79 44.58
CA VAL A 204 0.88 -7.38 44.37
C VAL A 204 2.11 -6.50 44.66
N LEU A 205 2.85 -6.79 45.74
CA LEU A 205 4.08 -6.05 46.05
C LEU A 205 5.14 -6.25 44.95
N CYS A 206 5.33 -7.51 44.51
CA CYS A 206 6.30 -7.81 43.45
C CYS A 206 5.89 -7.14 42.14
N LEU A 207 4.60 -7.17 41.79
CA LEU A 207 4.08 -6.52 40.57
C LEU A 207 4.32 -5.02 40.63
N GLY A 208 4.07 -4.38 41.81
CA GLY A 208 4.32 -2.96 41.99
C GLY A 208 5.81 -2.63 41.81
N ALA A 209 6.68 -3.44 42.38
CA ALA A 209 8.15 -3.25 42.25
C ALA A 209 8.59 -3.46 40.81
N THR A 210 8.04 -4.46 40.11
CA THR A 210 8.39 -4.74 38.71
C THR A 210 7.91 -3.62 37.81
N LEU A 211 6.67 -3.12 38.02
CA LEU A 211 6.15 -1.99 37.24
C LEU A 211 6.99 -0.74 37.45
N ALA A 212 7.39 -0.46 38.69
CA ALA A 212 8.24 0.69 38.99
C ALA A 212 9.62 0.55 38.32
N GLY A 213 10.21 -0.65 38.38
CA GLY A 213 11.51 -0.92 37.78
C GLY A 213 11.52 -0.87 36.28
N THR A 214 10.53 -1.52 35.64
CA THR A 214 10.41 -1.52 34.16
C THR A 214 10.08 -0.11 33.66
N GLY A 215 9.20 0.61 34.37
CA GLY A 215 8.84 1.98 34.00
C GLY A 215 10.04 2.93 34.11
N TYR A 216 10.84 2.77 35.15
CA TYR A 216 12.08 3.53 35.31
C TYR A 216 13.06 3.22 34.17
N HIS A 217 13.24 1.93 33.86
CA HIS A 217 14.16 1.50 32.79
C HIS A 217 13.75 2.11 31.45
N VAL A 218 12.46 2.03 31.11
CA VAL A 218 11.94 2.54 29.82
C VAL A 218 12.22 4.04 29.70
N ARG A 219 12.04 4.80 30.78
CA ARG A 219 12.32 6.25 30.79
C ARG A 219 13.82 6.54 30.75
N ALA A 220 14.61 5.83 31.57
CA ALA A 220 16.03 6.11 31.70
C ALA A 220 16.79 5.81 30.39
N GLU A 221 16.42 4.75 29.72
CA GLU A 221 17.09 4.32 28.50
C GLU A 221 16.54 5.03 27.25
N ALA A 222 15.45 5.80 27.37
CA ALA A 222 14.80 6.51 26.26
C ALA A 222 14.59 5.58 25.07
N LEU A 223 14.06 4.39 25.31
CA LEU A 223 13.88 3.36 24.29
C LEU A 223 12.87 3.83 23.23
N PRO A 224 13.07 3.44 21.96
CA PRO A 224 12.13 3.83 20.90
C PRO A 224 10.72 3.33 21.18
N ALA A 225 9.74 4.23 21.14
CA ALA A 225 8.34 3.90 21.45
C ALA A 225 7.83 2.75 20.58
N ALA A 226 8.15 2.77 19.29
CA ALA A 226 7.73 1.74 18.34
C ALA A 226 8.16 0.33 18.78
N LYS A 227 9.28 0.22 19.50
CA LYS A 227 9.82 -1.08 19.92
C LYS A 227 9.31 -1.54 21.28
N ILE A 228 8.72 -0.63 22.08
CA ILE A 228 8.27 -0.95 23.46
C ILE A 228 6.75 -0.89 23.62
N ASP A 229 6.04 -0.19 22.75
CA ASP A 229 4.58 -0.08 22.84
C ASP A 229 3.93 -1.45 22.68
N ASN A 230 2.86 -1.67 23.45
CA ASN A 230 2.09 -2.90 23.33
C ASN A 230 1.33 -2.87 21.99
N PRO A 231 1.49 -3.88 21.12
CA PRO A 231 0.96 -3.80 19.76
C PRO A 231 -0.57 -3.81 19.69
N ILE A 232 -1.28 -4.41 20.64
CA ILE A 232 -2.74 -4.37 20.68
C ILE A 232 -3.21 -2.97 21.05
N VAL A 233 -2.62 -2.39 22.08
CA VAL A 233 -2.95 -1.03 22.53
C VAL A 233 -2.65 -0.03 21.41
N TYR A 234 -1.50 -0.19 20.76
CA TYR A 234 -1.08 0.66 19.65
C TYR A 234 -2.09 0.61 18.49
N PHE A 235 -2.51 -0.60 18.12
CA PHE A 235 -3.52 -0.80 17.05
C PHE A 235 -4.85 -0.11 17.40
N VAL A 236 -5.35 -0.30 18.63
CA VAL A 236 -6.61 0.31 19.09
C VAL A 236 -6.46 1.82 19.12
N GLN A 237 -5.34 2.34 19.60
CA GLN A 237 -5.09 3.79 19.59
C GLN A 237 -5.07 4.34 18.16
N SER A 238 -4.42 3.65 17.24
CA SER A 238 -4.36 4.10 15.84
C SER A 238 -5.74 4.15 15.21
N ALA A 239 -6.61 3.18 15.51
CA ALA A 239 -8.00 3.18 15.04
C ALA A 239 -8.80 4.34 15.65
N TRP A 240 -8.60 4.60 16.94
CA TRP A 240 -9.28 5.72 17.62
C TRP A 240 -8.87 7.06 17.02
N PHE A 241 -7.55 7.27 16.86
CA PHE A 241 -7.04 8.53 16.30
C PHE A 241 -7.36 8.68 14.82
N SER A 242 -7.54 7.59 14.07
CA SER A 242 -7.93 7.67 12.67
C SER A 242 -9.35 8.23 12.49
N SER A 243 -10.21 8.07 13.50
CA SER A 243 -11.58 8.59 13.48
C SER A 243 -11.64 10.04 13.97
N THR A 244 -10.57 10.57 14.57
CA THR A 244 -10.49 11.94 15.07
C THR A 244 -9.94 12.83 13.95
N PRO A 245 -10.60 13.95 13.62
CA PRO A 245 -10.06 14.85 12.60
C PRO A 245 -8.63 15.31 12.95
N VAL A 246 -7.75 15.27 11.96
CA VAL A 246 -6.35 15.71 12.11
C VAL A 246 -6.29 17.13 12.70
N MET A 247 -7.26 17.95 12.37
CA MET A 247 -7.37 19.33 12.87
C MET A 247 -7.40 19.43 14.39
N LEU A 248 -8.00 18.44 15.07
CA LEU A 248 -8.04 18.44 16.55
C LEU A 248 -6.66 18.14 17.14
N ALA A 249 -5.85 17.32 16.43
CA ALA A 249 -4.52 16.95 16.89
C ALA A 249 -3.50 18.06 16.66
N ILE A 250 -3.64 18.81 15.57
CA ILE A 250 -2.70 19.87 15.18
C ILE A 250 -3.13 21.21 15.76
N GLY A 251 -4.44 21.43 15.92
CA GLY A 251 -4.98 22.71 16.40
C GLY A 251 -5.35 23.64 15.26
N ALA A 252 -5.98 24.74 15.58
CA ALA A 252 -6.36 25.76 14.60
C ALA A 252 -5.21 26.73 14.37
N GLY A 253 -4.94 27.03 13.12
CA GLY A 253 -3.91 27.97 12.73
C GLY A 253 -4.28 28.72 11.46
N ALA A 254 -3.51 29.74 11.14
CA ALA A 254 -3.69 30.48 9.90
C ALA A 254 -3.23 29.63 8.71
N ASP A 255 -3.82 29.85 7.55
CA ASP A 255 -3.38 29.23 6.31
C ASP A 255 -1.93 29.57 6.04
N ASP A 256 -1.17 28.61 5.57
CA ASP A 256 0.19 28.85 5.09
C ASP A 256 0.08 29.64 3.77
N PRO A 257 0.71 30.80 3.67
CA PRO A 257 0.61 31.60 2.44
C PRO A 257 1.21 30.91 1.22
N ASP A 258 2.10 29.95 1.41
CA ASP A 258 2.72 29.23 0.30
C ASP A 258 1.76 28.20 -0.34
N VAL A 259 0.69 27.82 0.36
CA VAL A 259 -0.32 26.88 -0.15
C VAL A 259 -1.71 27.50 -0.24
N ALA A 260 -1.84 28.76 0.19
CA ALA A 260 -3.14 29.46 0.20
C ALA A 260 -3.51 29.93 -1.20
N SER A 261 -4.37 29.42 -1.89
CA SER A 261 -5.01 29.95 -3.11
C SER A 261 -4.15 30.01 -4.38
N VAL A 262 -3.87 28.85 -4.95
CA VAL A 262 -3.19 28.79 -6.27
C VAL A 262 -4.03 29.47 -7.36
N GLY A 263 -5.33 29.43 -7.30
CA GLY A 263 -6.17 30.09 -8.30
C GLY A 263 -6.12 31.61 -8.29
N GLU A 264 -5.49 32.21 -7.28
CA GLU A 264 -5.38 33.67 -7.12
C GLU A 264 -3.99 34.21 -7.41
N ARG A 265 -3.02 33.37 -7.67
CA ARG A 265 -1.67 33.81 -8.00
C ARG A 265 -1.67 34.49 -9.38
N PRO A 266 -1.04 35.65 -9.52
CA PRO A 266 -0.79 36.17 -10.86
C PRO A 266 0.15 35.21 -11.61
N PRO A 267 0.12 35.20 -12.96
CA PRO A 267 1.04 34.35 -13.71
C PRO A 267 2.49 34.60 -13.29
N GLU A 268 3.17 33.55 -12.89
CA GLU A 268 4.57 33.65 -12.48
C GLU A 268 5.45 34.11 -13.65
N ALA A 269 6.28 35.07 -13.40
CA ALA A 269 7.32 35.44 -14.35
C ALA A 269 8.36 34.32 -14.36
N SER A 270 8.49 33.62 -15.47
CA SER A 270 9.47 32.57 -15.60
C SER A 270 10.90 33.12 -15.56
N SER A 271 11.76 32.46 -14.82
CA SER A 271 13.20 32.76 -14.82
C SER A 271 13.93 31.95 -15.89
N PHE A 272 13.26 30.98 -16.47
CA PHE A 272 13.82 30.12 -17.51
C PHE A 272 13.32 30.55 -18.88
N ARG A 273 14.22 30.57 -19.84
CA ARG A 273 13.88 30.85 -21.23
C ARG A 273 14.42 29.72 -22.08
N ALA A 274 13.56 29.13 -22.87
CA ALA A 274 13.99 28.18 -23.89
C ALA A 274 15.02 28.83 -24.81
N LEU A 275 16.08 28.13 -25.14
CA LEU A 275 17.16 28.66 -25.97
C LEU A 275 16.66 29.08 -27.36
N ALA A 276 15.60 28.43 -27.85
CA ALA A 276 14.95 28.80 -29.11
C ALA A 276 13.51 28.34 -29.05
N PRO A 277 12.58 29.10 -29.63
CA PRO A 277 11.20 28.61 -29.77
C PRO A 277 11.19 27.28 -30.49
N ASN A 278 10.43 26.33 -29.93
CA ASN A 278 10.24 24.97 -30.47
C ASN A 278 11.50 24.10 -30.44
N ALA A 279 12.53 24.47 -29.67
CA ALA A 279 13.71 23.61 -29.51
C ALA A 279 13.35 22.26 -28.87
N ILE A 280 12.41 22.25 -27.91
CA ILE A 280 11.89 21.02 -27.29
C ILE A 280 10.54 20.69 -27.94
N LYS A 281 10.51 19.57 -28.62
CA LYS A 281 9.29 19.06 -29.27
C LYS A 281 8.62 17.96 -28.45
N ASN A 282 9.39 17.17 -27.72
CA ASN A 282 8.87 16.02 -27.00
C ASN A 282 9.23 16.09 -25.52
N VAL A 283 8.43 15.43 -24.69
CA VAL A 283 8.69 15.29 -23.25
C VAL A 283 8.56 13.82 -22.88
N LEU A 284 9.58 13.30 -22.21
CA LEU A 284 9.58 11.96 -21.63
C LEU A 284 9.80 12.07 -20.12
N ILE A 285 8.86 11.58 -19.34
CA ILE A 285 9.04 11.42 -17.89
C ILE A 285 9.35 9.97 -17.63
N PHE A 286 10.47 9.72 -16.94
CA PHE A 286 10.85 8.39 -16.46
C PHE A 286 10.77 8.43 -14.95
N MET A 287 9.71 7.84 -14.41
CA MET A 287 9.47 7.80 -12.97
C MET A 287 9.90 6.44 -12.41
N MET A 288 10.72 6.49 -11.36
CA MET A 288 11.30 5.29 -10.75
C MET A 288 10.59 4.96 -9.45
N GLU A 289 10.05 3.76 -9.36
CA GLU A 289 9.39 3.22 -8.18
C GLU A 289 10.37 3.10 -7.01
N SER A 290 10.03 3.68 -5.86
CA SER A 290 10.75 3.48 -4.59
C SER A 290 12.23 3.86 -4.64
N VAL A 291 12.57 4.98 -5.29
CA VAL A 291 13.99 5.36 -5.47
C VAL A 291 14.27 6.73 -4.83
N PRO A 292 14.93 6.75 -3.66
CA PRO A 292 15.40 8.02 -3.08
C PRO A 292 16.67 8.51 -3.76
N SER A 293 16.98 9.80 -3.61
CA SER A 293 18.16 10.43 -4.20
C SER A 293 19.46 9.74 -3.83
N LYS A 294 19.56 9.27 -2.60
CA LYS A 294 20.83 8.78 -2.02
C LYS A 294 21.43 7.58 -2.74
N TYR A 295 20.67 6.85 -3.56
CA TYR A 295 21.18 5.69 -4.30
C TYR A 295 21.58 6.01 -5.74
N ILE A 296 21.29 7.23 -6.22
CA ILE A 296 21.65 7.65 -7.56
C ILE A 296 23.10 8.18 -7.56
N GLU A 297 23.95 7.66 -8.45
CA GLU A 297 25.38 7.99 -8.46
C GLU A 297 25.64 9.49 -8.56
N THR A 298 24.88 10.23 -9.40
CA THR A 298 25.08 11.68 -9.57
C THR A 298 24.64 12.48 -8.35
N PHE A 299 23.93 11.85 -7.40
CA PHE A 299 23.58 12.47 -6.11
C PHE A 299 24.48 11.95 -4.98
N GLY A 300 25.58 11.28 -5.32
CA GLY A 300 26.52 10.75 -4.32
C GLY A 300 26.29 9.30 -3.92
N GLY A 301 25.44 8.59 -4.66
CA GLY A 301 25.19 7.17 -4.40
C GLY A 301 26.46 6.33 -4.49
N LYS A 302 26.61 5.42 -3.53
CA LYS A 302 27.83 4.63 -3.35
C LYS A 302 27.99 3.45 -4.32
N TYR A 303 26.88 3.03 -4.93
CA TYR A 303 26.87 1.80 -5.73
C TYR A 303 26.74 2.12 -7.22
N PRO A 304 27.42 1.39 -8.12
CA PRO A 304 27.37 1.69 -9.56
C PRO A 304 26.12 1.08 -10.20
N VAL A 305 24.94 1.55 -9.76
CA VAL A 305 23.65 0.99 -10.17
C VAL A 305 22.84 1.93 -11.07
N THR A 306 23.34 3.15 -11.32
CA THR A 306 22.69 4.09 -12.24
C THR A 306 23.68 4.64 -13.29
N PRO A 307 24.39 3.72 -14.01
CA PRO A 307 25.37 4.19 -14.99
C PRO A 307 24.77 4.96 -16.16
N THR A 308 23.52 4.70 -16.54
CA THR A 308 22.84 5.45 -17.61
C THR A 308 22.67 6.91 -17.19
N ILE A 309 22.09 7.16 -16.02
CA ILE A 309 21.87 8.52 -15.51
C ILE A 309 23.22 9.24 -15.43
N LYS A 310 24.23 8.56 -14.92
CA LYS A 310 25.59 9.11 -14.81
C LYS A 310 26.17 9.47 -16.18
N SER A 311 25.94 8.64 -17.21
CA SER A 311 26.50 8.87 -18.56
C SER A 311 25.93 10.13 -19.23
N TYR A 312 24.75 10.60 -18.79
CA TYR A 312 24.13 11.81 -19.33
C TYR A 312 24.33 13.06 -18.44
N ALA A 313 25.16 12.97 -17.39
CA ALA A 313 25.40 14.06 -16.46
C ALA A 313 25.81 15.37 -17.17
N ALA A 314 26.65 15.28 -18.21
CA ALA A 314 27.14 16.44 -18.94
C ALA A 314 26.01 17.24 -19.63
N ASP A 315 24.90 16.59 -19.93
CA ASP A 315 23.74 17.18 -20.63
C ASP A 315 22.55 17.36 -19.70
N SER A 316 22.79 17.42 -18.40
CA SER A 316 21.70 17.42 -17.40
C SER A 316 21.78 18.57 -16.39
N ILE A 317 20.63 18.82 -15.77
CA ILE A 317 20.51 19.55 -14.51
C ILE A 317 19.92 18.57 -13.49
N ARG A 318 20.49 18.56 -12.27
CA ARG A 318 19.92 17.80 -11.16
C ARG A 318 19.48 18.77 -10.07
N PHE A 319 18.32 18.47 -9.49
CA PHE A 319 17.73 19.24 -8.39
C PHE A 319 17.91 18.43 -7.13
N ASP A 320 18.67 18.96 -6.18
CA ASP A 320 19.14 18.17 -5.04
C ASP A 320 18.25 18.23 -3.78
N LYS A 321 17.11 18.97 -3.81
CA LYS A 321 16.24 19.15 -2.64
C LYS A 321 14.76 18.95 -3.03
N ILE A 322 14.46 17.83 -3.69
CA ILE A 322 13.10 17.54 -4.20
C ILE A 322 12.48 16.41 -3.40
N TYR A 323 11.17 16.52 -3.14
CA TYR A 323 10.46 15.66 -2.21
C TYR A 323 9.19 15.06 -2.81
N ALA A 324 8.93 13.81 -2.49
CA ALA A 324 7.60 13.22 -2.61
C ALA A 324 6.73 13.79 -1.49
N HIS A 325 5.43 13.98 -1.78
CA HIS A 325 4.51 14.57 -0.79
C HIS A 325 3.88 13.52 0.11
N ALA A 326 4.03 12.25 -0.24
CA ALA A 326 3.73 11.09 0.61
C ALA A 326 4.53 9.92 0.07
N PRO A 327 4.98 9.01 0.93
CA PRO A 327 5.77 7.86 0.46
C PRO A 327 4.87 6.75 -0.07
N SER A 328 4.11 7.05 -1.12
CA SER A 328 3.23 6.09 -1.76
C SER A 328 2.92 6.51 -3.20
N THR A 329 2.93 5.52 -4.07
CA THR A 329 2.87 5.64 -5.52
C THR A 329 1.67 6.45 -6.04
N HIS A 330 0.46 6.11 -5.57
CA HIS A 330 -0.74 6.78 -6.10
C HIS A 330 -0.80 8.27 -5.72
N TYR A 331 -0.24 8.64 -4.57
CA TYR A 331 -0.12 10.05 -4.21
C TYR A 331 0.82 10.78 -5.16
N SER A 332 1.93 10.13 -5.53
CA SER A 332 2.92 10.73 -6.42
C SER A 332 2.41 10.86 -7.86
N ILE A 333 1.69 9.83 -8.36
CA ILE A 333 1.06 9.92 -9.68
C ILE A 333 0.08 11.10 -9.74
N PHE A 334 -0.77 11.22 -8.70
CA PHE A 334 -1.71 12.33 -8.62
C PHE A 334 -0.99 13.68 -8.66
N SER A 335 0.02 13.85 -7.79
CA SER A 335 0.74 15.13 -7.68
C SER A 335 1.53 15.47 -8.94
N LEU A 336 2.13 14.45 -9.59
CA LEU A 336 2.87 14.66 -10.85
C LEU A 336 1.95 15.17 -11.95
N LEU A 337 0.78 14.53 -12.10
CA LEU A 337 -0.13 14.86 -13.20
C LEU A 337 -0.90 16.15 -12.97
N THR A 338 -1.31 16.44 -11.74
CA THR A 338 -2.20 17.59 -11.45
C THR A 338 -1.48 18.78 -10.82
N SER A 339 -0.21 18.64 -10.50
CA SER A 339 0.56 19.69 -9.79
C SER A 339 -0.14 20.16 -8.50
N MET A 340 -0.77 19.21 -7.78
CA MET A 340 -1.49 19.48 -6.54
C MET A 340 -1.04 18.56 -5.42
N TYR A 341 -1.09 19.06 -4.18
CA TYR A 341 -1.02 18.21 -3.02
C TYR A 341 -2.28 17.34 -2.94
N ASN A 342 -2.15 16.15 -2.41
CA ASN A 342 -3.27 15.23 -2.20
C ASN A 342 -4.22 15.71 -1.09
N ASP A 343 -5.38 15.08 -1.02
CA ASP A 343 -6.23 15.15 0.17
C ASP A 343 -5.43 14.62 1.38
N ILE A 344 -5.55 15.30 2.50
CA ILE A 344 -4.89 14.89 3.74
C ILE A 344 -5.74 13.78 4.38
N SER A 345 -5.61 12.60 3.81
CA SER A 345 -6.34 11.40 4.26
C SER A 345 -5.56 10.17 3.82
N PHE A 346 -5.93 9.01 4.34
CA PHE A 346 -5.28 7.77 3.97
C PHE A 346 -5.92 7.08 2.77
N TYR A 347 -6.86 7.73 2.10
CA TYR A 347 -7.46 7.16 0.87
C TYR A 347 -6.80 7.67 -0.40
N GLY A 348 -6.24 8.87 -0.39
CA GLY A 348 -5.67 9.49 -1.59
C GLY A 348 -6.73 9.93 -2.60
N MET A 349 -6.33 10.83 -3.49
CA MET A 349 -7.24 11.42 -4.47
C MET A 349 -7.66 10.43 -5.56
N THR A 350 -6.74 9.57 -6.01
CA THR A 350 -7.05 8.59 -7.06
C THR A 350 -8.11 7.60 -6.61
N SER A 351 -8.04 7.20 -5.34
CA SER A 351 -8.95 6.22 -4.76
C SER A 351 -10.30 6.84 -4.40
N ARG A 352 -10.26 8.04 -3.81
CA ARG A 352 -11.46 8.69 -3.27
C ARG A 352 -12.23 9.48 -4.33
N TYR A 353 -11.52 10.16 -5.23
CA TYR A 353 -12.13 11.06 -6.21
C TYR A 353 -11.51 10.87 -7.61
N PRO A 354 -11.54 9.64 -8.17
CA PRO A 354 -10.83 9.38 -9.44
C PRO A 354 -11.35 10.23 -10.61
N TYR A 355 -12.62 10.62 -10.57
CA TYR A 355 -13.25 11.34 -11.67
C TYR A 355 -13.31 12.85 -11.46
N LEU A 356 -12.68 13.37 -10.40
CA LEU A 356 -12.68 14.82 -10.16
C LEU A 356 -12.04 15.54 -11.38
N PRO A 357 -12.71 16.58 -11.91
CA PRO A 357 -12.26 17.22 -13.16
C PRO A 357 -11.07 18.17 -12.95
N LEU A 358 -9.93 17.60 -12.67
CA LEU A 358 -8.69 18.34 -12.46
C LEU A 358 -7.87 18.32 -13.74
N GLU A 359 -7.43 19.49 -14.17
CA GLU A 359 -6.58 19.64 -15.35
C GLU A 359 -5.21 19.03 -15.06
N SER A 360 -4.81 18.05 -15.87
CA SER A 360 -3.49 17.43 -15.76
C SER A 360 -2.53 18.00 -16.78
N ILE A 361 -1.24 17.74 -16.61
CA ILE A 361 -0.24 18.13 -17.62
C ILE A 361 -0.56 17.43 -18.95
N SER A 362 -1.01 16.19 -18.92
CA SER A 362 -1.37 15.49 -20.16
C SER A 362 -2.63 16.08 -20.82
N ASN A 363 -3.63 16.54 -20.04
CA ASN A 363 -4.76 17.30 -20.62
C ASN A 363 -4.25 18.55 -21.35
N THR A 364 -3.41 19.32 -20.67
CA THR A 364 -2.88 20.58 -21.22
C THR A 364 -2.06 20.33 -22.47
N LEU A 365 -1.15 19.36 -22.44
CA LEU A 365 -0.30 19.06 -23.58
C LEU A 365 -1.10 18.46 -24.75
N SER A 366 -2.14 17.68 -24.47
CA SER A 366 -3.05 17.19 -25.50
C SER A 366 -3.74 18.33 -26.24
N LYS A 367 -4.16 19.38 -25.49
CA LYS A 367 -4.73 20.59 -26.09
C LYS A 367 -3.70 21.35 -26.95
N HIS A 368 -2.42 21.14 -26.72
CA HIS A 368 -1.32 21.70 -27.50
C HIS A 368 -0.81 20.74 -28.58
N ASN A 369 -1.64 19.80 -28.98
CA ASN A 369 -1.42 18.87 -30.08
C ASN A 369 -0.36 17.79 -29.81
N PHE A 370 -0.01 17.55 -28.55
CA PHE A 370 0.84 16.40 -28.19
C PHE A 370 0.01 15.12 -28.22
N ARG A 371 0.59 14.03 -28.73
CA ARG A 371 0.08 12.71 -28.44
C ARG A 371 0.62 12.29 -27.06
N THR A 372 -0.19 11.60 -26.27
CA THR A 372 0.09 11.40 -24.85
C THR A 372 0.01 9.92 -24.47
N GLY A 373 0.93 9.45 -23.64
CA GLY A 373 0.94 8.05 -23.24
C GLY A 373 1.48 7.84 -21.83
N PHE A 374 0.91 6.86 -21.14
CA PHE A 374 1.31 6.44 -19.79
C PHE A 374 1.57 4.94 -19.83
N PHE A 375 2.78 4.53 -19.44
CA PHE A 375 3.26 3.15 -19.52
C PHE A 375 3.81 2.75 -18.17
N TRP A 376 3.17 1.78 -17.50
CA TRP A 376 3.52 1.39 -16.15
C TRP A 376 3.81 -0.11 -16.10
N SER A 377 4.89 -0.51 -15.42
CA SER A 377 5.24 -1.91 -15.25
C SER A 377 4.30 -2.65 -14.30
N ALA A 378 3.56 -1.92 -13.45
CA ALA A 378 2.68 -2.49 -12.44
C ALA A 378 1.21 -2.51 -12.87
N ASP A 379 0.34 -2.82 -11.93
CA ASP A 379 -1.11 -2.93 -12.14
C ASP A 379 -1.78 -1.58 -11.81
N SER A 380 -2.32 -0.95 -12.82
CA SER A 380 -2.95 0.37 -12.68
C SER A 380 -4.27 0.36 -11.89
N ARG A 381 -4.83 -0.82 -11.60
CA ARG A 381 -6.01 -0.91 -10.73
C ARG A 381 -5.68 -0.55 -9.28
N PHE A 382 -4.41 -0.57 -8.91
CA PHE A 382 -3.96 -0.16 -7.58
C PHE A 382 -4.51 1.23 -7.24
N GLN A 383 -5.25 1.32 -6.14
CA GLN A 383 -5.85 2.59 -5.65
C GLN A 383 -6.63 3.35 -6.73
N ARG A 384 -7.25 2.62 -7.66
CA ARG A 384 -8.07 3.18 -8.74
C ARG A 384 -7.31 4.16 -9.64
N VAL A 385 -5.99 3.96 -9.78
CA VAL A 385 -5.19 4.81 -10.68
C VAL A 385 -5.69 4.70 -12.12
N ASP A 386 -6.07 3.50 -12.56
CA ASP A 386 -6.63 3.28 -13.90
C ASP A 386 -7.84 4.20 -14.17
N GLU A 387 -8.76 4.28 -13.20
CA GLU A 387 -9.94 5.14 -13.32
C GLU A 387 -9.55 6.62 -13.32
N PHE A 388 -8.62 7.00 -12.45
CA PHE A 388 -8.12 8.37 -12.37
C PHE A 388 -7.48 8.81 -13.70
N LEU A 389 -6.71 7.94 -14.35
CA LEU A 389 -6.01 8.28 -15.59
C LEU A 389 -6.97 8.52 -16.78
N LEU A 390 -8.18 7.94 -16.74
CA LEU A 390 -9.06 7.94 -17.93
C LEU A 390 -9.51 9.32 -18.39
N ASN A 391 -9.62 10.30 -17.49
CA ASN A 391 -10.00 11.66 -17.88
C ASN A 391 -8.82 12.65 -17.80
N LYS A 392 -7.60 12.14 -17.89
CA LYS A 392 -6.40 12.98 -17.76
C LYS A 392 -5.72 13.28 -19.10
N GLY A 393 -6.46 13.14 -20.21
CA GLY A 393 -5.94 13.55 -21.53
C GLY A 393 -4.86 12.62 -22.07
N LEU A 394 -4.92 11.33 -21.71
CA LEU A 394 -3.96 10.33 -22.19
C LEU A 394 -4.56 9.56 -23.37
N ASP A 395 -3.88 9.55 -24.50
CA ASP A 395 -4.29 8.78 -25.68
C ASP A 395 -4.05 7.29 -25.48
N VAL A 396 -3.01 6.93 -24.75
CA VAL A 396 -2.61 5.54 -24.47
C VAL A 396 -2.33 5.38 -23.00
N ILE A 397 -2.94 4.36 -22.40
CA ILE A 397 -2.66 3.93 -21.03
C ILE A 397 -2.36 2.43 -21.11
N GLN A 398 -1.15 2.03 -20.77
CA GLN A 398 -0.76 0.63 -20.74
C GLN A 398 -0.14 0.31 -19.40
N ASP A 399 -0.69 -0.67 -18.72
CA ASP A 399 -0.04 -1.28 -17.56
C ASP A 399 0.48 -2.66 -17.96
N TYR A 400 0.92 -3.46 -16.98
CA TYR A 400 1.55 -4.75 -17.26
C TYR A 400 0.67 -5.66 -18.12
N ARG A 401 -0.65 -5.53 -18.05
CA ARG A 401 -1.60 -6.39 -18.77
C ARG A 401 -1.65 -6.12 -20.26
N GLY A 402 -1.43 -4.86 -20.65
CA GLY A 402 -1.55 -4.45 -22.05
C GLY A 402 -0.25 -4.47 -22.83
N GLN A 403 0.86 -4.84 -22.21
CA GLN A 403 2.18 -4.77 -22.83
C GLN A 403 2.55 -6.09 -23.50
N LYS A 404 3.03 -6.00 -24.73
CA LYS A 404 3.52 -7.16 -25.49
C LYS A 404 5.03 -7.05 -25.62
N CYS A 405 5.74 -7.97 -25.02
CA CYS A 405 7.19 -7.91 -24.92
C CYS A 405 7.86 -9.08 -25.64
N ALA A 406 9.01 -8.82 -26.25
CA ALA A 406 9.87 -9.88 -26.80
C ALA A 406 10.48 -10.75 -25.70
N THR A 407 10.75 -10.14 -24.54
CA THR A 407 11.18 -10.89 -23.35
C THR A 407 9.96 -11.53 -22.69
N PRO A 408 10.05 -12.77 -22.24
CA PRO A 408 8.91 -13.43 -21.61
C PRO A 408 8.43 -12.64 -20.39
N THR A 409 7.15 -12.38 -20.36
CA THR A 409 6.50 -11.93 -19.12
C THR A 409 6.68 -13.02 -18.07
N PHE A 410 6.81 -12.61 -16.84
CA PHE A 410 7.02 -13.55 -15.74
C PHE A 410 5.81 -14.46 -15.57
N LYS A 411 5.88 -15.67 -16.10
CA LYS A 411 4.96 -16.74 -15.71
C LYS A 411 5.70 -17.56 -14.66
N LEU A 412 5.54 -17.16 -13.43
CA LEU A 412 6.23 -17.80 -12.31
C LEU A 412 5.44 -19.02 -11.88
N SER A 413 6.05 -20.19 -12.01
CA SER A 413 5.46 -21.47 -11.65
C SER A 413 5.54 -21.78 -10.17
N THR A 414 6.26 -20.98 -9.39
CA THR A 414 6.39 -21.20 -7.95
C THR A 414 5.28 -20.46 -7.20
N GLU A 415 4.81 -21.05 -6.11
CA GLU A 415 3.76 -20.49 -5.26
C GLU A 415 4.08 -19.06 -4.78
N GLN A 416 5.35 -18.80 -4.58
CA GLN A 416 5.88 -17.53 -4.08
C GLN A 416 5.57 -16.35 -5.00
N TRP A 417 5.39 -16.61 -6.30
CA TRP A 417 5.33 -15.56 -7.32
C TRP A 417 4.02 -15.56 -8.10
N LYS A 418 3.06 -16.39 -7.74
CA LYS A 418 1.77 -16.51 -8.46
C LYS A 418 0.95 -15.22 -8.49
N ASN A 419 1.25 -14.30 -7.60
CA ASN A 419 0.46 -13.08 -7.41
C ASN A 419 1.23 -11.83 -7.83
N MET A 420 2.22 -11.95 -8.72
CA MET A 420 2.92 -10.76 -9.20
C MET A 420 2.04 -9.98 -10.18
N ASP A 421 1.84 -8.73 -9.87
CA ASP A 421 1.01 -7.82 -10.66
C ASP A 421 1.87 -6.82 -11.44
N TYR A 422 3.01 -7.27 -12.00
CA TYR A 422 3.88 -6.38 -12.78
C TYR A 422 4.78 -7.13 -13.77
N ASN A 423 5.22 -6.40 -14.80
CA ASN A 423 6.18 -6.85 -15.81
C ASN A 423 7.59 -6.39 -15.44
N SER A 424 8.56 -6.91 -16.16
CA SER A 424 9.91 -6.34 -16.14
C SER A 424 9.88 -4.90 -16.66
N ASP A 425 10.69 -4.03 -16.06
CA ASP A 425 10.85 -2.66 -16.53
C ASP A 425 11.42 -2.63 -17.96
N LEU A 426 12.17 -3.65 -18.37
CA LEU A 426 12.67 -3.77 -19.74
C LEU A 426 11.51 -3.99 -20.73
N CYS A 427 10.48 -4.72 -20.29
CA CYS A 427 9.27 -4.93 -21.10
C CYS A 427 8.51 -3.61 -21.32
N THR A 428 8.31 -2.86 -20.26
CA THR A 428 7.62 -1.57 -20.32
C THR A 428 8.42 -0.58 -21.17
N ALA A 429 9.74 -0.59 -21.04
CA ALA A 429 10.62 0.23 -21.89
C ALA A 429 10.40 -0.10 -23.38
N GLN A 430 10.30 -1.37 -23.73
CA GLN A 430 10.04 -1.78 -25.12
C GLN A 430 8.70 -1.20 -25.59
N SER A 431 7.67 -1.25 -24.75
CA SER A 431 6.33 -0.74 -25.10
C SER A 431 6.34 0.76 -25.36
N ILE A 432 7.00 1.55 -24.52
CA ILE A 432 7.06 2.99 -24.74
C ILE A 432 7.96 3.33 -25.93
N ILE A 433 9.02 2.57 -26.17
CA ILE A 433 9.89 2.73 -27.36
C ILE A 433 9.06 2.52 -28.63
N ASP A 434 8.27 1.45 -28.70
CA ASP A 434 7.41 1.17 -29.84
C ASP A 434 6.42 2.30 -30.08
N TRP A 435 5.83 2.83 -29.00
CA TRP A 435 4.89 3.94 -29.08
C TRP A 435 5.56 5.24 -29.55
N MET A 436 6.74 5.57 -28.99
CA MET A 436 7.48 6.77 -29.37
C MET A 436 7.90 6.75 -30.84
N ASN A 437 8.21 5.54 -31.38
CA ASN A 437 8.72 5.37 -32.74
C ASN A 437 7.61 5.23 -33.78
N LYS A 438 6.34 5.22 -33.37
CA LYS A 438 5.24 5.26 -34.34
C LYS A 438 5.37 6.51 -35.20
N ASP A 439 5.18 6.35 -36.50
CA ASP A 439 5.29 7.46 -37.45
C ASP A 439 4.21 8.50 -37.12
N SER A 440 4.66 9.63 -36.61
CA SER A 440 3.79 10.74 -36.30
C SER A 440 4.60 12.02 -36.28
N GLU A 441 4.09 13.05 -36.94
CA GLU A 441 4.67 14.37 -36.91
C GLU A 441 4.31 15.11 -35.62
N LYS A 442 3.35 14.61 -34.87
CA LYS A 442 2.94 15.23 -33.60
C LYS A 442 4.01 15.03 -32.53
N PRO A 443 4.27 16.06 -31.74
CA PRO A 443 5.11 15.88 -30.55
C PRO A 443 4.49 14.87 -29.59
N PHE A 444 5.32 14.24 -28.75
CA PHE A 444 4.80 13.31 -27.75
C PHE A 444 5.10 13.77 -26.32
N PHE A 445 4.19 13.40 -25.43
CA PHE A 445 4.36 13.46 -23.99
C PHE A 445 4.17 12.02 -23.47
N GLY A 446 5.25 11.40 -23.06
CA GLY A 446 5.23 10.02 -22.57
C GLY A 446 5.66 9.93 -21.12
N ILE A 447 5.01 9.06 -20.36
CA ILE A 447 5.41 8.71 -19.00
C ILE A 447 5.70 7.23 -18.98
N MET A 448 6.92 6.86 -18.60
CA MET A 448 7.27 5.49 -18.23
C MET A 448 7.44 5.42 -16.73
N PHE A 449 6.80 4.44 -16.10
CA PHE A 449 6.88 4.24 -14.67
C PHE A 449 7.34 2.81 -14.39
N THR A 450 8.43 2.67 -13.64
CA THR A 450 9.02 1.37 -13.30
C THR A 450 8.27 0.70 -12.14
N ALA A 451 8.58 -0.55 -11.84
CA ALA A 451 8.00 -1.27 -10.72
C ALA A 451 8.97 -2.24 -10.04
N MET A 452 10.09 -2.57 -10.67
CA MET A 452 10.93 -3.70 -10.21
C MET A 452 11.68 -3.39 -8.91
N THR A 453 11.80 -2.11 -8.54
CA THR A 453 12.36 -1.67 -7.26
C THR A 453 11.34 -1.71 -6.11
N HIS A 454 10.10 -2.07 -6.39
CA HIS A 454 9.08 -2.30 -5.36
C HIS A 454 9.39 -3.60 -4.60
N TYR A 455 9.14 -3.61 -3.30
CA TYR A 455 9.24 -4.84 -2.50
C TYR A 455 8.42 -5.96 -3.14
N PRO A 456 8.93 -7.19 -3.26
CA PRO A 456 10.17 -7.76 -2.71
C PRO A 456 11.41 -7.71 -3.63
N TYR A 457 11.51 -6.78 -4.56
CA TYR A 457 12.71 -6.50 -5.36
C TYR A 457 13.11 -7.66 -6.27
N ILE A 458 12.16 -8.23 -6.96
CA ILE A 458 12.31 -9.50 -7.68
C ILE A 458 13.34 -9.41 -8.80
N ALA A 459 13.41 -8.27 -9.50
CA ALA A 459 14.36 -8.10 -10.60
C ALA A 459 15.83 -8.24 -10.16
N GLY A 460 16.09 -8.06 -8.88
CA GLY A 460 17.43 -8.18 -8.32
C GLY A 460 17.76 -9.55 -7.76
N SER A 461 16.83 -10.49 -7.83
CA SER A 461 17.03 -11.82 -7.27
C SER A 461 17.73 -12.74 -8.28
N PRO A 462 18.45 -13.78 -7.81
CA PRO A 462 19.03 -14.78 -8.72
C PRO A 462 18.00 -15.47 -9.60
N MET A 463 16.75 -15.52 -9.19
CA MET A 463 15.66 -16.11 -9.97
C MET A 463 15.39 -15.30 -11.25
N PHE A 464 15.47 -13.98 -11.15
CA PHE A 464 15.22 -13.10 -12.31
C PHE A 464 16.23 -13.39 -13.44
N SER A 465 17.51 -13.52 -13.11
CA SER A 465 18.55 -13.76 -14.13
C SER A 465 18.38 -15.10 -14.84
N LYS A 466 17.81 -16.10 -14.18
CA LYS A 466 17.48 -17.39 -14.79
C LYS A 466 16.27 -17.30 -15.73
N MET A 467 15.31 -16.45 -15.39
CA MET A 467 14.05 -16.33 -16.14
C MET A 467 14.14 -15.36 -17.31
N ALA A 468 15.04 -14.40 -17.21
CA ALA A 468 15.30 -13.43 -18.27
C ALA A 468 16.75 -13.50 -18.70
N PRO A 469 17.18 -14.62 -19.32
CA PRO A 469 18.59 -14.79 -19.71
C PRO A 469 19.04 -13.78 -20.77
N SER A 470 18.11 -13.15 -21.48
CA SER A 470 18.41 -12.08 -22.43
C SER A 470 18.59 -10.72 -21.75
N ALA A 471 18.42 -10.64 -20.43
CA ALA A 471 18.63 -9.42 -19.68
C ALA A 471 20.13 -9.04 -19.50
N ARG A 472 21.03 -9.71 -20.24
CA ARG A 472 22.38 -9.21 -20.56
C ARG A 472 23.22 -8.80 -19.35
N ASP A 473 23.69 -9.66 -18.56
CA ASP A 473 24.63 -9.31 -17.49
C ASP A 473 24.09 -8.32 -16.44
N ILE A 474 22.76 -8.14 -16.40
CA ILE A 474 22.15 -7.27 -15.39
C ILE A 474 22.08 -7.97 -14.03
N GLY A 475 22.11 -9.24 -14.05
CA GLY A 475 21.86 -9.94 -12.83
C GLY A 475 23.05 -10.44 -12.13
N PRO A 476 22.78 -11.04 -10.93
CA PRO A 476 22.84 -10.22 -9.72
C PRO A 476 24.30 -10.01 -9.31
N VAL A 477 24.65 -8.75 -9.11
CA VAL A 477 25.96 -8.36 -8.58
C VAL A 477 25.83 -8.31 -7.06
N HIS A 478 26.83 -8.79 -6.36
CA HIS A 478 26.88 -8.78 -4.91
C HIS A 478 27.48 -7.45 -4.44
N TYR A 479 26.63 -6.49 -4.10
CA TYR A 479 27.06 -5.18 -3.62
C TYR A 479 27.17 -5.13 -2.10
N VAL A 480 26.23 -5.80 -1.40
CA VAL A 480 26.10 -5.75 0.07
C VAL A 480 25.65 -7.13 0.58
N GLU A 481 25.92 -7.40 1.86
CA GLU A 481 25.58 -8.68 2.49
C GLU A 481 24.07 -8.84 2.75
N ASP A 482 23.33 -7.74 2.97
CA ASP A 482 21.88 -7.80 3.16
C ASP A 482 21.22 -8.20 1.84
N GLU A 483 20.59 -9.36 1.81
CA GLU A 483 20.01 -9.92 0.59
C GLU A 483 18.90 -9.04 -0.02
N LYS A 484 18.07 -8.45 0.81
CA LYS A 484 16.96 -7.62 0.31
C LYS A 484 17.49 -6.29 -0.25
N PHE A 485 18.40 -5.65 0.48
CA PHE A 485 19.02 -4.43 -0.02
C PHE A 485 19.83 -4.70 -1.29
N ASN A 486 20.55 -5.82 -1.34
CA ASN A 486 21.29 -6.20 -2.54
C ASN A 486 20.35 -6.43 -3.74
N ALA A 487 19.21 -7.10 -3.51
CA ALA A 487 18.20 -7.32 -4.55
C ALA A 487 17.63 -5.97 -5.04
N TYR A 488 17.37 -5.06 -4.13
CA TYR A 488 16.90 -3.71 -4.46
C TYR A 488 17.91 -2.98 -5.36
N LEU A 489 19.19 -3.01 -5.01
CA LEU A 489 20.23 -2.34 -5.80
C LEU A 489 20.32 -2.92 -7.23
N ASN A 490 20.21 -4.24 -7.35
CA ASN A 490 20.18 -4.89 -8.66
C ASN A 490 18.91 -4.53 -9.44
N ALA A 491 17.76 -4.44 -8.77
CA ALA A 491 16.50 -4.01 -9.39
C ALA A 491 16.59 -2.58 -9.91
N LEU A 492 17.24 -1.69 -9.15
CA LEU A 492 17.47 -0.32 -9.57
C LEU A 492 18.33 -0.28 -10.84
N LYS A 493 19.34 -1.16 -10.93
CA LYS A 493 20.18 -1.26 -12.14
C LYS A 493 19.36 -1.72 -13.35
N VAL A 494 18.37 -2.61 -13.16
CA VAL A 494 17.45 -3.00 -14.24
C VAL A 494 16.67 -1.79 -14.74
N GLY A 495 16.13 -0.96 -13.82
CA GLY A 495 15.41 0.26 -14.18
C GLY A 495 16.31 1.24 -14.94
N ASP A 496 17.55 1.42 -14.49
CA ASP A 496 18.51 2.30 -15.18
C ASP A 496 18.85 1.75 -16.57
N THR A 497 18.91 0.44 -16.73
CA THR A 497 19.13 -0.19 -18.03
C THR A 497 17.95 0.05 -18.97
N ALA A 498 16.71 -0.03 -18.45
CA ALA A 498 15.50 0.28 -19.19
C ALA A 498 15.55 1.72 -19.72
N LEU A 499 15.93 2.66 -18.84
CA LEU A 499 16.14 4.06 -19.25
C LEU A 499 17.18 4.16 -20.38
N GLY A 500 18.28 3.41 -20.26
CA GLY A 500 19.33 3.41 -21.28
C GLY A 500 18.83 2.96 -22.64
N GLU A 501 17.96 1.93 -22.67
CA GLU A 501 17.35 1.46 -23.91
C GLU A 501 16.45 2.51 -24.54
N ILE A 502 15.69 3.22 -23.71
CA ILE A 502 14.80 4.31 -24.16
C ILE A 502 15.63 5.45 -24.76
N LEU A 503 16.67 5.91 -24.05
CA LEU A 503 17.52 7.01 -24.50
C LEU A 503 18.28 6.65 -25.78
N GLU A 504 18.76 5.41 -25.89
CA GLU A 504 19.44 4.95 -27.10
C GLU A 504 18.47 4.94 -28.28
N SER A 505 17.22 4.52 -28.07
CA SER A 505 16.19 4.53 -29.12
C SER A 505 15.92 5.96 -29.58
N LEU A 506 15.80 6.93 -28.65
CA LEU A 506 15.61 8.34 -28.99
C LEU A 506 16.80 8.90 -29.75
N LYS A 507 18.01 8.50 -29.39
CA LYS A 507 19.23 8.91 -30.06
C LYS A 507 19.26 8.37 -31.51
N GLN A 508 18.96 7.10 -31.68
CA GLN A 508 18.97 6.43 -32.99
C GLN A 508 17.90 7.00 -33.93
N SER A 509 16.76 7.39 -33.39
CA SER A 509 15.66 7.98 -34.16
C SER A 509 15.87 9.49 -34.42
N GLY A 510 16.95 10.08 -33.89
CA GLY A 510 17.21 11.52 -34.01
C GLY A 510 16.31 12.41 -33.18
N LYS A 511 15.61 11.84 -32.19
CA LYS A 511 14.64 12.59 -31.34
C LYS A 511 15.20 13.05 -30.01
N LEU A 512 16.35 12.51 -29.58
CA LEU A 512 16.87 12.80 -28.25
C LEU A 512 17.14 14.29 -28.03
N ASP A 513 17.73 14.94 -29.01
CA ASP A 513 18.13 16.36 -28.92
C ASP A 513 16.93 17.31 -28.82
N SER A 514 15.75 16.89 -29.30
CA SER A 514 14.52 17.67 -29.22
C SER A 514 13.55 17.15 -28.15
N THR A 515 14.02 16.22 -27.30
CA THR A 515 13.22 15.65 -26.21
C THR A 515 13.74 16.15 -24.87
N LEU A 516 12.86 16.69 -24.04
CA LEU A 516 13.16 16.92 -22.63
C LEU A 516 12.91 15.61 -21.89
N VAL A 517 13.97 15.03 -21.30
CA VAL A 517 13.87 13.82 -20.50
C VAL A 517 13.89 14.22 -19.03
N VAL A 518 12.86 13.81 -18.29
CA VAL A 518 12.69 14.12 -16.86
C VAL A 518 12.72 12.81 -16.10
N ILE A 519 13.68 12.64 -15.20
CA ILE A 519 13.87 11.44 -14.40
C ILE A 519 13.60 11.79 -12.94
N LEU A 520 12.73 11.05 -12.27
CA LEU A 520 12.45 11.29 -10.86
C LEU A 520 12.05 9.99 -10.16
N GLY A 521 12.18 9.97 -8.84
CA GLY A 521 11.58 8.92 -8.00
C GLY A 521 10.14 9.31 -7.65
N ASP A 522 9.29 8.33 -7.44
CA ASP A 522 7.93 8.61 -6.92
C ASP A 522 7.94 8.81 -5.40
N HIS A 523 8.74 8.06 -4.69
CA HIS A 523 9.09 8.17 -3.28
C HIS A 523 10.36 7.36 -3.05
N GLY A 524 10.81 7.26 -1.81
CA GLY A 524 11.99 6.49 -1.47
C GLY A 524 11.67 5.13 -0.89
N GLU A 525 12.68 4.49 -0.34
CA GLU A 525 12.59 3.18 0.30
C GLU A 525 13.61 3.11 1.42
N ALA A 526 13.19 2.69 2.60
CA ALA A 526 14.02 2.60 3.79
C ALA A 526 14.61 1.19 3.93
N PHE A 527 15.84 1.11 4.42
CA PHE A 527 16.54 -0.16 4.67
C PHE A 527 17.14 -0.18 6.08
N GLY A 528 16.45 0.43 7.06
CA GLY A 528 16.83 0.39 8.47
C GLY A 528 17.54 1.64 8.95
N GLU A 529 17.65 2.66 8.14
CA GLU A 529 18.36 3.89 8.48
C GLU A 529 17.87 4.55 9.77
N UNK A 530 16.58 4.82 9.92
CA UNK A 530 15.94 5.32 10.96
C UNK A 530 15.34 4.35 11.74
N GLY A 531 15.56 2.96 11.41
CA GLY A 531 14.96 1.82 12.07
C GLY A 531 13.76 1.20 11.35
N ASP A 532 13.23 1.85 10.38
CA ASP A 532 12.11 1.39 9.57
C ASP A 532 12.62 0.86 8.23
N TYR A 533 11.75 0.06 7.59
CA TYR A 533 12.03 -0.61 6.33
C TYR A 533 10.87 -0.35 5.38
N VAL A 534 11.11 -0.50 4.09
CA VAL A 534 10.18 -0.28 2.98
C VAL A 534 9.68 1.18 2.95
N HIS A 535 8.65 1.46 2.18
CA HIS A 535 8.03 2.80 2.11
C HIS A 535 6.73 2.84 2.91
N ALA A 536 6.09 4.01 2.97
CA ALA A 536 4.85 4.27 3.71
C ALA A 536 5.00 4.07 5.23
N THR A 537 6.23 4.01 5.74
CA THR A 537 6.52 3.78 7.16
C THR A 537 6.94 5.04 7.89
N ALA A 538 7.57 5.99 7.19
CA ALA A 538 8.12 7.22 7.78
C ALA A 538 8.16 8.32 6.73
N ILE A 539 8.62 9.52 7.15
CA ILE A 539 8.87 10.64 6.23
C ILE A 539 10.28 11.22 6.41
N TYR A 540 11.22 10.35 6.78
CA TYR A 540 12.65 10.68 6.73
C TYR A 540 13.10 10.75 5.27
N ASP A 541 14.28 11.32 5.03
CA ASP A 541 14.75 11.54 3.65
C ASP A 541 14.84 10.26 2.84
N GLU A 542 15.14 9.09 3.45
CA GLU A 542 15.11 7.81 2.72
C GLU A 542 13.74 7.44 2.18
N ASN A 543 12.66 8.01 2.74
CA ASN A 543 11.28 7.73 2.28
C ASN A 543 10.74 8.80 1.34
N VAL A 544 11.18 10.08 1.47
CA VAL A 544 10.55 11.17 0.73
C VAL A 544 11.51 12.04 -0.10
N HIS A 545 12.83 11.96 0.10
CA HIS A 545 13.78 12.76 -0.67
C HIS A 545 14.13 12.03 -1.98
N ILE A 546 13.62 12.53 -3.10
CA ILE A 546 13.68 11.86 -4.39
C ILE A 546 14.65 12.56 -5.35
N PRO A 547 15.24 11.80 -6.29
CA PRO A 547 16.03 12.43 -7.34
C PRO A 547 15.12 13.15 -8.33
N LEU A 548 15.62 14.23 -8.90
CA LEU A 548 15.03 14.87 -10.08
C LEU A 548 16.17 15.30 -10.98
N VAL A 549 16.21 14.74 -12.18
CA VAL A 549 17.19 15.04 -13.20
C VAL A 549 16.46 15.40 -14.49
N MET A 550 16.85 16.47 -15.14
CA MET A 550 16.35 16.82 -16.48
C MET A 550 17.51 16.77 -17.46
N ILE A 551 17.31 16.11 -18.60
CA ILE A 551 18.33 15.91 -19.61
C ILE A 551 17.90 16.58 -20.90
N ASN A 552 18.73 17.44 -21.44
CA ASN A 552 18.72 17.92 -22.81
C ASN A 552 20.00 18.73 -23.03
N LYS A 553 20.81 18.36 -24.02
CA LYS A 553 22.14 18.94 -24.24
C LYS A 553 22.10 20.41 -24.67
N HIS A 554 20.96 20.88 -25.20
CA HIS A 554 20.81 22.29 -25.61
C HIS A 554 20.42 23.17 -24.42
N LEU A 555 19.87 22.60 -23.36
CA LEU A 555 19.36 23.33 -22.20
C LEU A 555 20.31 23.29 -21.00
N PHE A 556 20.99 22.16 -20.78
CA PHE A 556 21.68 21.91 -19.50
C PHE A 556 23.12 21.43 -19.74
N HIS A 557 24.01 21.80 -18.82
CA HIS A 557 25.46 21.52 -18.94
C HIS A 557 26.07 21.19 -17.59
N ASP A 558 25.71 19.99 -17.06
CA ASP A 558 26.20 19.47 -15.78
C ASP A 558 25.91 20.44 -14.63
N GLU A 559 24.66 20.80 -14.47
CA GLU A 559 24.25 21.81 -13.50
C GLU A 559 23.61 21.14 -12.26
N VAL A 560 23.80 21.79 -11.10
CA VAL A 560 23.10 21.43 -9.87
C VAL A 560 22.28 22.64 -9.42
N ALA A 561 21.00 22.42 -9.17
CA ALA A 561 20.09 23.46 -8.68
C ALA A 561 19.60 23.11 -7.29
N HIS A 562 19.43 24.11 -6.44
CA HIS A 562 19.16 23.93 -5.02
C HIS A 562 17.79 24.43 -4.52
N PRO A 563 16.77 24.67 -5.38
CA PRO A 563 15.46 25.02 -4.82
C PRO A 563 14.88 23.85 -4.04
N VAL A 564 14.25 24.15 -2.92
CA VAL A 564 13.44 23.14 -2.22
C VAL A 564 12.11 23.04 -2.96
N GLY A 565 11.75 21.83 -3.36
CA GLY A 565 10.52 21.61 -4.09
C GLY A 565 10.00 20.19 -3.92
N GLY A 566 8.98 19.88 -4.70
CA GLY A 566 8.38 18.56 -4.65
C GLY A 566 7.81 18.13 -6.00
N ILE A 567 7.17 16.99 -6.01
CA ILE A 567 6.60 16.41 -7.23
C ILE A 567 5.62 17.39 -7.89
N ILE A 568 4.87 18.18 -7.09
CA ILE A 568 3.93 19.17 -7.64
C ILE A 568 4.62 20.22 -8.52
N ASP A 569 5.93 20.42 -8.34
CA ASP A 569 6.68 21.45 -9.10
C ASP A 569 7.18 20.94 -10.45
N VAL A 570 7.12 19.63 -10.71
CA VAL A 570 7.67 19.02 -11.93
C VAL A 570 6.87 19.48 -13.17
N ALA A 571 5.55 19.34 -13.13
CA ALA A 571 4.70 19.74 -14.26
C ALA A 571 4.82 21.24 -14.56
N PRO A 572 4.76 22.16 -13.58
CA PRO A 572 5.01 23.58 -13.85
C PRO A 572 6.38 23.86 -14.43
N THR A 573 7.42 23.12 -14.01
CA THR A 573 8.77 23.28 -14.56
C THR A 573 8.82 22.88 -16.04
N ILE A 574 8.15 21.76 -16.38
CA ILE A 574 8.05 21.34 -17.78
C ILE A 574 7.31 22.40 -18.62
N MET A 575 6.19 22.90 -18.11
CA MET A 575 5.41 23.93 -18.81
C MET A 575 6.21 25.21 -19.00
N ASP A 576 7.02 25.60 -18.00
CA ASP A 576 7.92 26.75 -18.06
C ASP A 576 8.93 26.58 -19.20
N ILE A 577 9.57 25.40 -19.28
CA ILE A 577 10.53 25.08 -20.35
C ILE A 577 9.86 25.17 -21.73
N LEU A 578 8.62 24.69 -21.82
CA LEU A 578 7.86 24.72 -23.07
C LEU A 578 7.23 26.08 -23.39
N GLY A 579 7.28 27.05 -22.46
CA GLY A 579 6.68 28.36 -22.62
C GLY A 579 5.15 28.35 -22.64
N LEU A 580 4.58 27.47 -21.87
CA LEU A 580 3.12 27.31 -21.85
C LEU A 580 2.51 27.77 -20.53
N UNK A 581 1.41 28.26 -20.38
CA UNK A 581 0.72 28.71 -19.28
C UNK A 581 0.35 27.62 -18.42
N LEU A 582 0.20 27.96 -17.28
CA LEU A 582 -0.17 26.98 -16.28
C LEU A 582 -1.67 26.98 -16.03
N PRO A 583 -2.26 25.80 -15.82
CA PRO A 583 -3.64 25.72 -15.30
C PRO A 583 -3.77 26.44 -13.96
N LYS A 584 -4.89 27.09 -13.74
CA LYS A 584 -5.12 27.92 -12.56
C LYS A 584 -5.17 27.09 -11.26
N GLU A 585 -5.61 25.85 -11.35
CA GLU A 585 -5.77 24.97 -10.21
C GLU A 585 -4.45 24.44 -9.65
N TRP A 586 -3.38 24.51 -10.40
CA TRP A 586 -2.10 23.95 -10.01
C TRP A 586 -1.50 24.67 -8.80
N GLN A 587 -0.90 23.93 -7.91
CA GLN A 587 -0.30 24.47 -6.68
C GLN A 587 1.23 24.59 -6.77
N GLY A 588 1.80 23.83 -7.67
CA GLY A 588 3.25 23.84 -7.86
C GLY A 588 3.77 25.10 -8.60
N UNK A 589 4.97 25.42 -8.49
CA UNK A 589 5.64 26.48 -9.09
C UNK A 589 6.81 25.97 -9.85
N SER A 590 7.19 26.59 -10.88
CA SER A 590 8.38 26.14 -11.60
C SER A 590 9.60 26.17 -10.69
N LEU A 591 10.45 25.16 -10.79
CA LEU A 591 11.71 25.11 -10.03
C LEU A 591 12.70 26.20 -10.48
N PHE A 592 12.45 26.80 -11.62
CA PHE A 592 13.26 27.93 -12.12
C PHE A 592 12.72 29.29 -11.67
N SER A 593 11.56 29.36 -11.06
CA SER A 593 10.95 30.61 -10.62
C SER A 593 11.75 31.25 -9.48
N THR A 594 12.04 32.52 -9.59
CA THR A 594 12.68 33.27 -8.53
C THR A 594 11.69 33.75 -7.45
N GLN A 595 10.39 33.57 -7.71
CA GLN A 595 9.34 34.00 -6.79
C GLN A 595 8.84 32.86 -5.89
N ARG A 596 9.34 31.62 -6.10
CA ARG A 596 8.93 30.48 -5.31
C ARG A 596 9.51 30.53 -3.90
N SER A 597 8.79 30.01 -2.92
CA SER A 597 9.35 29.76 -1.59
C SER A 597 10.21 28.50 -1.63
N ASN A 598 11.19 28.40 -0.76
CA ASN A 598 12.03 27.21 -0.59
C ASN A 598 11.44 26.31 0.51
N LYS A 599 10.16 25.95 0.33
CA LYS A 599 9.42 25.17 1.29
C LYS A 599 8.57 24.13 0.56
N THR A 600 8.50 22.90 1.11
CA THR A 600 7.65 21.85 0.58
C THR A 600 7.10 21.02 1.73
N PHE A 601 5.93 20.41 1.53
CA PHE A 601 5.21 19.68 2.56
C PHE A 601 5.06 18.20 2.15
N PHE A 602 5.02 17.34 3.15
CA PHE A 602 4.81 15.91 2.97
C PHE A 602 4.14 15.30 4.19
N PHE A 603 3.48 14.17 4.00
CA PHE A 603 2.79 13.48 5.09
C PHE A 603 2.76 11.98 4.84
N ASN A 604 2.49 11.23 5.91
CA ASN A 604 2.27 9.80 5.83
C ASN A 604 1.13 9.44 6.77
N PRO A 605 -0.06 9.14 6.23
CA PRO A 605 -1.22 8.89 7.09
C PRO A 605 -1.22 7.49 7.71
N TRP A 606 -0.44 6.56 7.17
CA TRP A 606 -0.54 5.14 7.55
C TRP A 606 0.28 4.80 8.80
N ALA A 607 1.39 5.46 9.00
CA ALA A 607 2.31 5.17 10.12
C ALA A 607 2.29 6.34 11.11
N GLY A 608 1.32 6.35 12.01
CA GLY A 608 1.25 7.33 13.09
C GLY A 608 0.75 8.71 12.71
N SER A 609 0.19 8.90 11.53
CA SER A 609 -0.26 10.21 11.01
C SER A 609 0.88 11.23 11.10
N LEU A 610 1.88 11.04 10.26
CA LEU A 610 3.07 11.89 10.22
C LEU A 610 2.84 13.07 9.28
N PHE A 611 3.29 14.24 9.68
CA PHE A 611 3.26 15.46 8.90
C PHE A 611 4.62 16.13 8.95
N GLY A 612 5.06 16.66 7.82
CA GLY A 612 6.35 17.34 7.81
C GLY A 612 6.48 18.38 6.73
N TYR A 613 7.52 19.15 6.85
CA TYR A 613 7.92 20.11 5.81
C TYR A 613 9.43 20.28 5.83
N ARG A 614 9.95 20.67 4.68
CA ARG A 614 11.30 21.19 4.56
C ARG A 614 11.20 22.67 4.20
N ASP A 615 11.94 23.52 4.94
CA ASP A 615 12.05 24.96 4.72
C ASP A 615 13.55 25.29 4.65
N ASN A 616 14.06 25.53 3.46
CA ASN A 616 15.49 25.67 3.19
C ASN A 616 16.24 24.42 3.69
N ASP A 617 17.07 24.53 4.74
CA ASP A 617 17.82 23.39 5.28
C ASP A 617 17.21 22.85 6.55
N ARG A 618 16.11 23.43 7.03
CA ARG A 618 15.40 22.94 8.21
C ARG A 618 14.28 21.96 7.80
N LYS A 619 14.21 20.82 8.47
CA LYS A 619 13.13 19.85 8.28
C LYS A 619 12.44 19.63 9.61
N VAL A 620 11.11 19.62 9.60
CA VAL A 620 10.27 19.38 10.78
C VAL A 620 9.38 18.19 10.50
N ILE A 621 9.27 17.27 11.47
CA ILE A 621 8.38 16.12 11.44
C ILE A 621 7.52 16.15 12.70
N PHE A 622 6.21 15.97 12.51
CA PHE A 622 5.23 15.90 13.61
C PHE A 622 4.44 14.59 13.49
N ASN A 623 4.47 13.80 14.56
CA ASN A 623 3.66 12.60 14.69
C ASN A 623 2.38 12.99 15.44
N ALA A 624 1.26 13.09 14.75
CA ALA A 624 -0.01 13.52 15.34
C ALA A 624 -0.59 12.47 16.29
N THR A 625 -0.20 11.21 16.17
CA THR A 625 -0.66 10.13 17.06
C THR A 625 0.02 10.22 18.44
N THR A 626 1.32 10.47 18.47
CA THR A 626 2.11 10.50 19.71
C THR A 626 2.38 11.90 20.24
N GLY A 627 2.21 12.92 19.40
CA GLY A 627 2.57 14.30 19.71
C GLY A 627 4.06 14.59 19.57
N LYS A 628 4.86 13.63 19.11
CA LYS A 628 6.31 13.82 18.98
C LYS A 628 6.63 14.83 17.89
N VAL A 629 7.54 15.76 18.18
CA VAL A 629 8.09 16.72 17.23
C VAL A 629 9.56 16.44 17.02
N GLU A 630 10.00 16.47 15.77
CA GLU A 630 11.40 16.32 15.40
C GLU A 630 11.79 17.51 14.51
N GLU A 631 12.98 18.05 14.76
CA GLU A 631 13.55 19.15 14.00
C GLU A 631 14.98 18.81 13.62
N TYR A 632 15.32 18.98 12.34
CA TYR A 632 16.65 18.64 11.80
C TYR A 632 17.22 19.80 10.99
N ASP A 633 18.55 19.99 11.05
CA ASP A 633 19.30 20.82 10.13
C ASP A 633 19.93 19.91 9.09
N LEU A 634 19.33 19.80 7.93
CA LEU A 634 19.77 18.86 6.89
C LEU A 634 21.13 19.24 6.26
N LYS A 635 21.61 20.45 6.47
CA LYS A 635 22.94 20.83 6.03
C LYS A 635 24.02 20.23 6.93
N ALA A 636 23.78 20.29 8.24
CA ALA A 636 24.72 19.77 9.25
C ALA A 636 24.49 18.27 9.50
N ASP A 637 23.26 17.79 9.34
CA ASP A 637 22.83 16.43 9.70
C ASP A 637 21.91 15.87 8.59
N PRO A 638 22.48 15.57 7.43
CA PRO A 638 21.67 15.07 6.29
C PRO A 638 21.06 13.69 6.54
N GLU A 639 21.47 12.97 7.56
CA GLU A 639 20.95 11.65 7.91
C GLU A 639 19.88 11.72 9.00
N GLU A 640 19.52 12.91 9.47
CA GLU A 640 18.44 13.12 10.44
C GLU A 640 18.69 12.33 11.75
N ARG A 641 19.93 12.38 12.26
CA ARG A 641 20.34 11.61 13.45
C ARG A 641 20.11 12.35 14.76
N THR A 642 20.11 13.69 14.71
CA THR A 642 20.08 14.51 15.92
C THR A 642 18.85 15.40 15.93
N ASN A 643 17.84 15.02 16.70
CA ASN A 643 16.63 15.84 16.88
C ASN A 643 16.99 17.09 17.68
N LEU A 644 16.85 18.25 17.06
CA LEU A 644 17.16 19.56 17.67
C LEU A 644 16.01 20.12 18.48
N PHE A 645 14.82 19.56 18.35
CA PHE A 645 13.61 20.08 19.02
C PHE A 645 13.75 19.99 20.53
N LYS A 646 13.44 21.09 21.21
CA LYS A 646 13.35 21.15 22.68
C LYS A 646 11.95 21.60 23.06
N GLU A 647 11.34 20.87 23.98
CA GLU A 647 9.97 21.13 24.39
C GLU A 647 9.84 22.51 25.04
N ASP A 648 9.14 23.40 24.37
CA ASP A 648 8.89 24.77 24.76
C ASP A 648 7.61 25.18 24.01
N ALA A 649 6.61 25.64 24.75
CA ALA A 649 5.26 25.88 24.22
C ALA A 649 5.24 26.84 23.03
N GLY A 650 6.00 27.90 23.09
CA GLY A 650 6.07 28.87 22.00
C GLY A 650 6.76 28.34 20.77
N GLY A 651 7.90 27.65 20.97
CA GLY A 651 8.68 27.04 19.89
C GLY A 651 7.89 25.94 19.19
N ARG A 652 7.20 25.10 19.97
CA ARG A 652 6.35 24.02 19.41
C ARG A 652 5.28 24.60 18.48
N THR A 653 4.55 25.62 18.94
CA THR A 653 3.48 26.24 18.16
C THR A 653 4.04 26.84 16.87
N ALA A 654 5.16 27.55 16.93
CA ALA A 654 5.79 28.16 15.76
C ALA A 654 6.25 27.12 14.74
N LEU A 655 6.82 26.00 15.20
CA LEU A 655 7.26 24.93 14.30
C LEU A 655 6.09 24.22 13.62
N LEU A 656 4.96 24.06 14.31
CA LEU A 656 3.82 23.33 13.78
C LEU A 656 2.85 24.20 12.97
N GLN A 657 2.98 25.53 13.02
CA GLN A 657 2.09 26.44 12.32
C GLN A 657 2.06 26.21 10.79
N PRO A 658 3.20 26.00 10.09
CA PRO A 658 3.14 25.72 8.67
C PRO A 658 2.36 24.44 8.36
N ILE A 659 2.52 23.39 9.17
CA ILE A 659 1.78 22.14 9.00
C ILE A 659 0.27 22.40 9.16
N THR A 660 -0.11 23.10 10.22
CA THR A 660 -1.53 23.42 10.50
C THR A 660 -2.14 24.19 9.34
N GLY A 661 -1.46 25.22 8.88
CA GLY A 661 -1.91 26.05 7.75
C GLY A 661 -2.07 25.25 6.47
N TRP A 662 -1.07 24.41 6.15
CA TRP A 662 -1.11 23.57 4.97
C TRP A 662 -2.28 22.57 5.03
N VAL A 663 -2.47 21.87 6.16
CA VAL A 663 -3.53 20.88 6.33
C VAL A 663 -4.90 21.54 6.18
N GLN A 664 -5.12 22.68 6.83
CA GLN A 664 -6.40 23.41 6.76
C GLN A 664 -6.69 23.90 5.35
N SER A 665 -5.69 24.50 4.72
CA SER A 665 -5.80 25.02 3.36
C SER A 665 -6.12 23.91 2.36
N GLN A 666 -5.42 22.79 2.47
CA GLN A 666 -5.61 21.66 1.54
C GLN A 666 -6.98 21.00 1.73
N LYS A 667 -7.41 20.79 2.97
CA LYS A 667 -8.75 20.22 3.24
C LYS A 667 -9.85 21.12 2.67
N ARG A 668 -9.73 22.42 2.86
CA ARG A 668 -10.69 23.39 2.33
C ARG A 668 -10.71 23.38 0.80
N ARG A 669 -9.53 23.36 0.17
CA ARG A 669 -9.38 23.32 -1.30
C ARG A 669 -10.08 22.07 -1.86
N ILE A 670 -9.78 20.90 -1.32
CA ILE A 670 -10.36 19.63 -1.82
C ILE A 670 -11.88 19.63 -1.62
N ALA A 671 -12.38 20.10 -0.45
CA ALA A 671 -13.81 20.19 -0.18
C ALA A 671 -14.51 21.10 -1.21
N ASN A 672 -13.88 22.25 -1.54
CA ASN A 672 -14.43 23.16 -2.54
C ASN A 672 -14.48 22.53 -3.93
N LEU A 673 -13.40 21.86 -4.34
CA LEU A 673 -13.36 21.18 -5.64
C LEU A 673 -14.41 20.08 -5.75
N VAL A 674 -14.59 19.30 -4.70
CA VAL A 674 -15.61 18.24 -4.66
C VAL A 674 -17.01 18.83 -4.71
N THR A 675 -17.26 19.92 -3.96
CA THR A 675 -18.56 20.60 -3.95
C THR A 675 -18.90 21.14 -5.33
N GLN A 676 -17.96 21.83 -5.98
CA GLN A 676 -18.15 22.39 -7.33
C GLN A 676 -18.44 21.28 -8.34
N ALA A 677 -17.69 20.18 -8.29
CA ALA A 677 -17.90 19.04 -9.18
C ALA A 677 -19.27 18.39 -8.95
N SER A 678 -19.70 18.27 -7.68
CA SER A 678 -20.99 17.70 -7.34
C SER A 678 -22.15 18.59 -7.82
N GLN A 679 -22.00 19.91 -7.71
CA GLN A 679 -22.99 20.85 -8.21
C GLN A 679 -23.12 20.77 -9.73
N ALA A 680 -22.00 20.70 -10.44
CA ALA A 680 -21.99 20.53 -11.89
C ALA A 680 -22.64 19.20 -12.29
N ALA A 681 -22.35 18.12 -11.58
CA ALA A 681 -22.89 16.79 -11.87
C ALA A 681 -24.41 16.70 -11.62
N GLY A 682 -24.99 17.58 -10.81
CA GLY A 682 -26.44 17.60 -10.55
C GLY A 682 -27.30 17.76 -11.79
N HIS A 683 -26.72 18.24 -12.90
CA HIS A 683 -27.42 18.41 -14.17
C HIS A 683 -27.14 17.25 -15.15
N CYS A 684 -26.41 16.25 -14.72
CA CYS A 684 -25.91 15.20 -15.60
C CYS A 684 -26.56 13.86 -15.25
N THR A 685 -27.73 13.60 -15.82
CA THR A 685 -28.46 12.36 -15.56
C THR A 685 -28.39 11.45 -16.79
N ALA A 686 -27.86 10.23 -16.60
CA ALA A 686 -27.92 9.20 -17.64
C ALA A 686 -29.28 8.50 -17.55
N THR A 687 -29.98 8.45 -18.67
CA THR A 687 -31.30 7.81 -18.76
C THR A 687 -31.24 6.47 -19.51
N THR A 688 -30.32 6.30 -20.44
CA THR A 688 -30.25 5.07 -21.23
C THR A 688 -28.81 4.63 -21.46
N LEU A 689 -28.63 3.31 -21.42
CA LEU A 689 -27.40 2.64 -21.84
C LEU A 689 -27.76 1.71 -22.99
N GLU A 690 -27.09 1.84 -24.13
CA GLU A 690 -27.24 0.96 -25.27
C GLU A 690 -25.93 0.23 -25.54
N ILE A 691 -25.98 -1.09 -25.61
CA ILE A 691 -24.82 -1.94 -25.87
C ILE A 691 -25.11 -2.67 -27.20
N ASP A 692 -24.37 -2.36 -28.25
CA ASP A 692 -24.42 -3.11 -29.49
C ASP A 692 -23.52 -4.33 -29.33
N ALA A 693 -24.10 -5.52 -29.29
CA ALA A 693 -23.38 -6.75 -29.03
C ALA A 693 -23.71 -7.86 -30.00
N ALA A 694 -22.76 -8.75 -30.21
CA ALA A 694 -22.89 -9.97 -31.00
C ALA A 694 -22.18 -11.10 -30.26
N GLY A 695 -22.45 -12.34 -30.69
CA GLY A 695 -21.77 -13.47 -30.08
C GLY A 695 -21.75 -14.69 -30.99
N THR A 696 -20.94 -15.67 -30.57
CA THR A 696 -21.01 -17.02 -31.13
C THR A 696 -21.65 -17.94 -30.10
N ASP A 697 -22.58 -18.74 -30.49
CA ASP A 697 -23.32 -19.64 -29.60
C ASP A 697 -22.68 -21.03 -29.61
N TYR A 698 -22.47 -21.56 -28.43
CA TYR A 698 -22.10 -22.95 -28.23
C TYR A 698 -22.73 -23.43 -26.93
N GLN A 699 -23.66 -24.38 -27.05
CA GLN A 699 -24.49 -24.85 -25.93
C GLN A 699 -25.25 -23.70 -25.26
N GLY A 700 -25.68 -22.71 -26.10
CA GLY A 700 -26.39 -21.52 -25.67
C GLY A 700 -25.59 -20.24 -25.92
N PRO A 701 -26.25 -19.10 -25.88
CA PRO A 701 -25.61 -17.80 -26.19
C PRO A 701 -24.71 -17.30 -25.06
N PRO A 702 -23.75 -16.43 -25.36
CA PRO A 702 -23.02 -15.72 -24.33
C PRO A 702 -23.94 -14.86 -23.47
N ARG A 703 -23.70 -14.85 -22.18
CA ARG A 703 -24.45 -14.04 -21.21
C ARG A 703 -23.53 -13.04 -20.54
N VAL A 704 -24.07 -11.84 -20.35
CA VAL A 704 -23.35 -10.79 -19.66
C VAL A 704 -24.22 -10.22 -18.56
N ASP A 705 -23.57 -9.92 -17.43
CA ASP A 705 -24.13 -9.08 -16.38
C ASP A 705 -23.63 -7.65 -16.60
N VAL A 706 -24.55 -6.70 -16.50
CA VAL A 706 -24.22 -5.28 -16.65
C VAL A 706 -24.33 -4.59 -15.30
N PHE A 707 -23.26 -3.95 -14.89
CA PHE A 707 -23.19 -3.17 -13.64
C PHE A 707 -22.96 -1.71 -13.98
N VAL A 708 -23.57 -0.84 -13.20
CA VAL A 708 -23.29 0.61 -13.24
C VAL A 708 -22.95 1.07 -11.82
N ASP A 709 -21.80 1.66 -11.69
CA ASP A 709 -21.24 2.08 -10.39
C ASP A 709 -21.28 0.94 -9.35
N GLY A 710 -20.98 -0.27 -9.83
CA GLY A 710 -20.93 -1.49 -9.01
C GLY A 710 -22.26 -2.17 -8.73
N ASN A 711 -23.37 -1.57 -9.17
CA ASN A 711 -24.72 -2.14 -8.97
C ASN A 711 -25.15 -2.91 -10.21
N ARG A 712 -25.51 -4.18 -10.05
CA ARG A 712 -26.00 -5.02 -11.16
C ARG A 712 -27.36 -4.52 -11.61
N LEU A 713 -27.47 -4.14 -12.89
CA LEU A 713 -28.71 -3.60 -13.47
C LEU A 713 -29.40 -4.56 -14.41
N ALA A 714 -28.65 -5.40 -15.14
CA ALA A 714 -29.24 -6.24 -16.18
C ALA A 714 -28.42 -7.51 -16.39
N GLU A 715 -29.09 -8.53 -16.89
CA GLU A 715 -28.48 -9.72 -17.49
C GLU A 715 -28.94 -9.77 -18.95
N ILE A 716 -28.00 -9.96 -19.86
CA ILE A 716 -28.26 -10.00 -21.30
C ILE A 716 -27.79 -11.33 -21.88
N ALA A 717 -28.64 -12.01 -22.67
CA ALA A 717 -28.21 -13.15 -23.47
C ALA A 717 -28.03 -12.66 -24.91
N VAL A 718 -26.80 -12.72 -25.40
CA VAL A 718 -26.44 -12.15 -26.71
C VAL A 718 -26.54 -13.24 -27.76
N GLN A 719 -27.70 -13.37 -28.38
CA GLN A 719 -27.97 -14.40 -29.42
C GLN A 719 -27.02 -14.21 -30.62
N GLY A 720 -26.43 -15.32 -31.07
CA GLY A 720 -25.47 -15.31 -32.16
C GLY A 720 -25.68 -16.52 -33.09
N LYS A 721 -24.70 -16.75 -33.95
CA LYS A 721 -24.64 -17.96 -34.80
C LYS A 721 -23.96 -19.09 -34.01
N ASN A 722 -24.39 -20.32 -34.28
CA ASN A 722 -23.73 -21.49 -33.69
C ASN A 722 -22.27 -21.54 -34.13
N SER A 723 -21.38 -21.64 -33.15
CA SER A 723 -19.96 -21.69 -33.43
C SER A 723 -19.52 -23.04 -34.00
N THR A 724 -18.66 -22.97 -34.99
CA THR A 724 -17.99 -24.16 -35.60
C THR A 724 -16.48 -24.03 -35.44
N ALA A 725 -16.02 -22.98 -34.74
CA ALA A 725 -14.59 -22.70 -34.54
C ALA A 725 -13.91 -23.83 -33.78
N SER A 726 -12.77 -24.27 -34.28
CA SER A 726 -11.96 -25.34 -33.65
C SER A 726 -10.49 -24.94 -33.43
N THR A 727 -10.10 -23.75 -33.90
CA THR A 727 -8.76 -23.21 -33.76
C THR A 727 -8.83 -21.71 -33.40
N ALA A 728 -7.74 -21.14 -32.96
CA ALA A 728 -7.67 -19.71 -32.67
C ALA A 728 -8.00 -18.86 -33.90
N GLU A 729 -7.50 -19.24 -35.07
CA GLU A 729 -7.75 -18.50 -36.31
C GLU A 729 -9.24 -18.55 -36.69
N THR A 730 -9.88 -19.72 -36.63
CA THR A 730 -11.31 -19.86 -36.97
C THR A 730 -12.17 -19.11 -35.96
N ARG A 731 -11.77 -19.08 -34.69
CA ARG A 731 -12.44 -18.31 -33.62
C ARG A 731 -12.47 -16.81 -33.96
N VAL A 732 -11.27 -16.24 -34.29
CA VAL A 732 -11.16 -14.84 -34.66
C VAL A 732 -11.98 -14.52 -35.91
N ALA A 733 -11.97 -15.42 -36.89
CA ALA A 733 -12.75 -15.25 -38.14
C ALA A 733 -14.25 -15.23 -37.85
N GLU A 734 -14.74 -16.17 -37.04
CA GLU A 734 -16.15 -16.21 -36.64
C GLU A 734 -16.57 -14.95 -35.88
N MET A 735 -15.70 -14.44 -34.99
CA MET A 735 -16.03 -13.24 -34.27
C MET A 735 -16.12 -12.01 -35.17
N LYS A 736 -15.25 -11.90 -36.16
CA LYS A 736 -15.34 -10.82 -37.17
C LYS A 736 -16.64 -10.90 -37.98
N GLU A 737 -17.05 -12.11 -38.34
CA GLU A 737 -18.33 -12.31 -39.03
C GLU A 737 -19.50 -11.97 -38.12
N ALA A 738 -19.47 -12.42 -36.84
CA ALA A 738 -20.51 -12.13 -35.85
C ALA A 738 -20.67 -10.63 -35.59
N ALA A 739 -19.56 -9.88 -35.57
CA ALA A 739 -19.58 -8.44 -35.35
C ALA A 739 -20.48 -7.69 -36.36
N ALA A 740 -20.65 -8.21 -37.59
CA ALA A 740 -21.53 -7.60 -38.58
C ALA A 740 -23.00 -7.70 -38.16
N ASP A 741 -23.36 -8.71 -37.34
CA ASP A 741 -24.72 -8.96 -36.89
C ASP A 741 -25.01 -8.37 -35.49
N ALA A 742 -24.16 -7.46 -34.99
CA ALA A 742 -24.35 -6.86 -33.68
C ALA A 742 -25.71 -6.16 -33.56
N ARG A 743 -26.35 -6.35 -32.39
CA ARG A 743 -27.70 -5.82 -32.14
C ARG A 743 -27.68 -4.97 -30.87
N PRO A 744 -28.50 -3.91 -30.78
CA PRO A 744 -28.56 -3.06 -29.62
C PRO A 744 -29.37 -3.68 -28.47
N PHE A 745 -28.81 -3.68 -27.29
CA PHE A 745 -29.47 -4.00 -26.03
C PHE A 745 -29.60 -2.71 -25.24
N ARG A 746 -30.83 -2.33 -24.93
CA ARG A 746 -31.11 -1.06 -24.21
C ARG A 746 -31.45 -1.34 -22.76
N ILE A 747 -30.81 -0.57 -21.87
CA ILE A 747 -30.98 -0.65 -20.43
C ILE A 747 -31.41 0.74 -19.94
N ASP A 748 -32.44 0.77 -19.12
CA ASP A 748 -32.94 2.00 -18.51
C ASP A 748 -32.03 2.36 -17.31
N LEU A 749 -31.40 3.53 -17.36
CA LEU A 749 -30.57 4.09 -16.30
C LEU A 749 -31.32 5.14 -15.47
N SER A 750 -32.62 5.29 -15.64
CA SER A 750 -33.41 6.25 -14.88
C SER A 750 -33.23 6.01 -13.38
N GLY A 751 -32.72 7.01 -12.67
CA GLY A 751 -32.40 6.88 -11.26
C GLY A 751 -30.92 6.70 -10.95
N VAL A 752 -30.07 6.64 -12.00
CA VAL A 752 -28.62 6.63 -11.80
C VAL A 752 -28.07 8.01 -12.18
N PRO A 753 -27.82 8.88 -11.22
CA PRO A 753 -27.28 10.20 -11.53
C PRO A 753 -25.80 10.10 -11.85
N ASN A 754 -25.38 10.68 -12.97
CA ASN A 754 -23.99 10.83 -13.42
C ASN A 754 -23.15 9.56 -13.19
N PRO A 755 -23.47 8.45 -13.88
CA PRO A 755 -22.73 7.22 -13.66
C PRO A 755 -21.25 7.40 -13.97
N LYS A 756 -20.41 6.74 -13.18
CA LYS A 756 -18.95 6.89 -13.23
C LYS A 756 -18.30 5.69 -13.92
N SER A 757 -18.91 4.52 -13.80
CA SER A 757 -18.36 3.29 -14.39
C SER A 757 -19.46 2.39 -14.88
N ILE A 758 -19.19 1.69 -15.96
CA ILE A 758 -20.03 0.60 -16.46
C ILE A 758 -19.12 -0.63 -16.56
N GLU A 759 -19.58 -1.75 -16.04
CA GLU A 759 -18.90 -3.03 -16.21
C GLU A 759 -19.83 -3.97 -16.98
N ILE A 760 -19.32 -4.56 -18.05
CA ILE A 760 -19.99 -5.62 -18.80
C ILE A 760 -19.22 -6.91 -18.51
N ARG A 761 -19.80 -7.78 -17.70
CA ARG A 761 -19.14 -8.99 -17.22
C ARG A 761 -19.65 -10.21 -17.96
N TYR A 762 -18.80 -10.84 -18.76
CA TYR A 762 -19.09 -12.07 -19.48
C TYR A 762 -18.93 -13.25 -18.50
N VAL A 763 -19.97 -14.08 -18.35
CA VAL A 763 -20.07 -14.97 -17.19
C VAL A 763 -20.25 -16.46 -17.53
N ASN A 764 -20.41 -16.83 -18.81
CA ASN A 764 -20.77 -18.21 -19.13
C ASN A 764 -19.96 -18.78 -20.30
N ASP A 765 -18.69 -18.45 -20.37
CA ASP A 765 -17.81 -19.00 -21.39
C ASP A 765 -17.89 -20.55 -21.46
N GLN A 766 -17.84 -21.09 -22.66
CA GLN A 766 -17.93 -22.54 -22.92
C GLN A 766 -17.19 -22.87 -24.23
N TRP A 767 -16.25 -23.81 -24.14
CA TRP A 767 -15.41 -24.20 -25.26
C TRP A 767 -15.36 -25.74 -25.36
N ALA A 768 -15.42 -26.25 -26.61
CA ALA A 768 -15.42 -27.68 -26.87
C ALA A 768 -14.06 -28.37 -26.65
N GLY A 769 -12.98 -27.60 -26.70
CA GLY A 769 -11.60 -28.12 -26.58
C GLY A 769 -10.83 -28.00 -27.88
N ASP A 770 -9.51 -28.12 -27.81
CA ASP A 770 -8.61 -27.99 -28.96
C ASP A 770 -9.00 -28.96 -30.06
N GLY A 771 -9.20 -28.45 -31.29
CA GLY A 771 -9.52 -29.23 -32.47
C GLY A 771 -10.98 -29.71 -32.57
N LEU A 772 -11.81 -29.39 -31.56
CA LEU A 772 -13.23 -29.71 -31.57
C LEU A 772 -14.05 -28.45 -31.91
N PRO A 773 -15.11 -28.56 -32.70
CA PRO A 773 -15.89 -27.38 -33.08
C PRO A 773 -16.81 -26.92 -31.97
N GLY A 774 -16.79 -25.63 -31.69
CA GLY A 774 -17.68 -24.97 -30.73
C GLY A 774 -16.99 -24.15 -29.71
N ASP A 775 -17.26 -22.86 -29.75
CA ASP A 775 -16.69 -21.88 -28.80
C ASP A 775 -17.69 -20.73 -28.62
N ARG A 776 -18.02 -20.45 -27.38
CA ARG A 776 -18.92 -19.34 -27.04
C ARG A 776 -18.08 -18.08 -26.79
N ASN A 777 -18.31 -17.04 -27.57
CA ASN A 777 -17.54 -15.80 -27.47
C ASN A 777 -18.46 -14.60 -27.55
N LEU A 778 -18.00 -13.46 -27.01
CA LEU A 778 -18.74 -12.21 -26.95
C LEU A 778 -18.02 -11.10 -27.71
N PHE A 779 -18.76 -10.31 -28.46
CA PHE A 779 -18.25 -9.11 -29.12
C PHE A 779 -19.13 -7.91 -28.77
N ILE A 780 -18.53 -6.85 -28.26
CA ILE A 780 -19.20 -5.58 -27.99
C ILE A 780 -18.74 -4.58 -29.06
N LYS A 781 -19.65 -4.25 -29.96
CA LYS A 781 -19.36 -3.37 -31.09
C LYS A 781 -19.30 -1.91 -30.69
N SER A 782 -20.25 -1.47 -29.83
CA SER A 782 -20.28 -0.09 -29.35
C SER A 782 -21.12 0.02 -28.10
N ILE A 783 -20.83 1.06 -27.33
CA ILE A 783 -21.58 1.41 -26.14
C ILE A 783 -21.98 2.87 -26.25
N LYS A 784 -23.26 3.18 -25.96
CA LYS A 784 -23.78 4.55 -25.98
C LYS A 784 -24.51 4.83 -24.67
N VAL A 785 -24.29 6.03 -24.15
CA VAL A 785 -25.02 6.54 -22.98
C VAL A 785 -25.81 7.77 -23.45
N ASN A 786 -27.12 7.78 -23.22
CA ASN A 786 -28.03 8.82 -23.72
C ASN A 786 -27.87 9.03 -25.26
N GLY A 787 -27.59 7.95 -25.99
CA GLY A 787 -27.39 8.01 -27.41
C GLY A 787 -26.01 8.49 -27.87
N GLN A 788 -25.15 8.97 -26.97
CA GLN A 788 -23.79 9.39 -27.29
C GLN A 788 -22.83 8.20 -27.24
N LEU A 789 -22.06 8.03 -28.31
CA LEU A 789 -21.07 6.95 -28.41
C LEU A 789 -19.94 7.13 -27.40
N VAL A 790 -19.65 6.08 -26.65
CA VAL A 790 -18.49 6.04 -25.77
C VAL A 790 -17.27 5.66 -26.61
N PRO A 791 -16.21 6.48 -26.61
CA PRO A 791 -15.02 6.16 -27.39
C PRO A 791 -14.33 4.88 -26.93
N ASN A 792 -13.77 4.12 -27.88
CA ASN A 792 -13.08 2.87 -27.57
C ASN A 792 -11.88 3.07 -26.62
N SER A 793 -11.31 4.28 -26.60
CA SER A 793 -10.24 4.62 -25.64
C SER A 793 -10.67 4.54 -24.17
N LYS A 794 -11.99 4.53 -23.92
CA LYS A 794 -12.53 4.40 -22.55
C LYS A 794 -12.90 2.94 -22.22
N LEU A 795 -12.69 2.03 -23.15
CA LEU A 795 -13.02 0.61 -23.00
C LEU A 795 -11.76 -0.14 -22.53
N HIS A 796 -11.89 -0.91 -21.47
CA HIS A 796 -10.76 -1.60 -20.84
C HIS A 796 -11.16 -3.05 -20.54
N VAL A 797 -10.73 -3.97 -21.40
CA VAL A 797 -11.04 -5.39 -21.23
C VAL A 797 -9.98 -6.04 -20.33
N ASP A 798 -10.39 -6.87 -19.36
CA ASP A 798 -9.45 -7.52 -18.47
C ASP A 798 -8.76 -8.72 -19.15
N GLU A 799 -7.61 -9.10 -18.63
CA GLU A 799 -6.80 -10.19 -19.20
C GLU A 799 -7.48 -11.56 -19.12
N GLN A 800 -8.34 -11.75 -18.13
CA GLN A 800 -9.02 -13.01 -17.92
C GLN A 800 -9.91 -13.36 -19.10
N SER A 801 -10.44 -12.34 -19.78
CA SER A 801 -11.30 -12.53 -20.95
C SER A 801 -10.54 -12.97 -22.20
N HIS A 802 -9.21 -12.96 -22.17
CA HIS A 802 -8.35 -13.15 -23.36
C HIS A 802 -8.80 -12.28 -24.54
N GLY A 803 -9.34 -11.09 -24.19
CA GLY A 803 -9.95 -10.19 -25.13
C GLY A 803 -9.02 -9.08 -25.63
N TYR A 804 -9.53 -8.31 -26.57
CA TYR A 804 -8.86 -7.12 -27.08
C TYR A 804 -9.90 -6.07 -27.46
N THR A 805 -9.47 -4.82 -27.49
CA THR A 805 -10.27 -3.71 -28.02
C THR A 805 -9.52 -3.07 -29.19
N ASP A 806 -10.23 -2.85 -30.29
CA ASP A 806 -9.70 -2.12 -31.46
C ASP A 806 -10.79 -1.20 -32.02
N ASP A 807 -10.55 -0.63 -33.19
CA ASP A 807 -11.50 0.29 -33.82
C ASP A 807 -12.85 -0.35 -34.17
N SER A 808 -12.91 -1.68 -34.26
CA SER A 808 -14.16 -2.38 -34.57
C SER A 808 -15.00 -2.72 -33.33
N GLY A 809 -14.41 -2.66 -32.14
CA GLY A 809 -15.08 -2.99 -30.89
C GLY A 809 -14.18 -3.81 -29.94
N THR A 810 -14.83 -4.53 -29.02
CA THR A 810 -14.16 -5.36 -28.02
C THR A 810 -14.58 -6.81 -28.16
N ALA A 811 -13.61 -7.71 -28.34
CA ALA A 811 -13.85 -9.16 -28.34
C ALA A 811 -13.45 -9.75 -26.98
N MET A 812 -14.24 -10.71 -26.48
CA MET A 812 -13.96 -11.44 -25.23
C MET A 812 -14.11 -12.94 -25.51
N TYR A 813 -13.07 -13.70 -25.28
CA TYR A 813 -12.98 -15.14 -25.62
C TYR A 813 -13.12 -16.05 -24.40
N THR A 814 -13.09 -15.50 -23.19
CA THR A 814 -13.34 -16.24 -21.95
C THR A 814 -14.05 -15.31 -20.96
N ASN A 815 -14.53 -15.88 -19.86
CA ASN A 815 -15.17 -15.10 -18.80
C ASN A 815 -14.23 -13.96 -18.32
N GLY A 816 -14.79 -12.78 -18.12
CA GLY A 816 -14.03 -11.61 -17.70
C GLY A 816 -14.88 -10.36 -17.79
N SER A 817 -14.28 -9.20 -17.60
CA SER A 817 -15.00 -7.93 -17.58
C SER A 817 -14.45 -6.94 -18.60
N LEU A 818 -15.38 -6.23 -19.24
CA LEU A 818 -15.09 -5.02 -19.99
C LEU A 818 -15.52 -3.85 -19.11
N TRP A 819 -14.56 -3.04 -18.73
CA TRP A 819 -14.77 -1.83 -17.91
C TRP A 819 -14.86 -0.63 -18.82
N VAL A 820 -15.82 0.25 -18.56
CA VAL A 820 -16.02 1.50 -19.28
C VAL A 820 -16.08 2.61 -18.25
N SER A 821 -15.27 3.63 -18.44
CA SER A 821 -15.17 4.70 -17.45
C SER A 821 -15.76 6.01 -17.99
N GLY A 822 -16.44 6.72 -17.11
CA GLY A 822 -16.99 8.01 -17.41
C GLY A 822 -15.94 9.10 -17.62
N PRO A 823 -16.32 10.31 -17.85
CA PRO A 823 -17.70 10.79 -17.99
C PRO A 823 -18.36 10.27 -19.28
N PHE A 824 -19.64 9.95 -19.20
CA PHE A 824 -20.41 9.37 -20.30
C PHE A 824 -21.26 10.41 -21.03
N ILE A 825 -21.46 11.57 -20.42
CA ILE A 825 -22.31 12.62 -20.96
C ILE A 825 -21.45 13.85 -21.21
N GLU A 826 -21.48 14.37 -22.43
CA GLU A 826 -20.67 15.53 -22.82
C GLU A 826 -20.98 16.73 -21.93
N GLY A 827 -19.93 17.39 -21.43
CA GLY A 827 -20.06 18.50 -20.50
C GLY A 827 -20.31 18.10 -19.06
N CYS A 828 -20.39 16.80 -18.77
CA CYS A 828 -20.55 16.26 -17.43
C CYS A 828 -19.24 15.63 -16.97
N MET A 829 -18.72 16.05 -15.83
CA MET A 829 -17.43 15.60 -15.33
C MET A 829 -17.56 14.97 -13.92
#